data_dd6bcdf29b43a092a65d5feffc6910f8
#
_entry.id   dd6bcdf29b43a092a65d5feffc6910f8
#
_cell.length_a   1.000
_cell.length_b   1.000
_cell.length_c   1.000
_cell.angle_alpha   90.00
_cell.angle_beta   90.00
_cell.angle_gamma   90.00
#
_symmetry.space_group_name_H-M   'P 1'
#
loop_
_entity.id
_entity.type
_entity.pdbx_description
1 polymer ?
#
loop_
_entity_poly.entity_id
_entity_poly.type
_entity_poly.pdbx_seq_one_letter_code
_entity_poly.pdbx_strand_id
1 'polypeptide(L)'
;MNKKALYAVIAVVVVIVLVVAVLEVIPTSSSASMTVSTSTTTATVGQSITFAAFISGGTPSSVVFNFGDGNTGTATHLSGNEYTVTHSYSSAGKYLVTATATVNGKTADNMKSINEISVTPASVSPTVASEITVPSIITSTQIFAPGSTVSLTASTLQPPTATNWTIGYYIWNFGDGSTSTNYTVFNTSSGNFMAGTVNHLYSTAGIYTVTLGVITFNATNYVPKTYTSYGINYTYYPVSELSSILSSGQYQNTTYMSTIVVNSTAQLLKTSAPHTNPSEITVTEVVPGGAYSFDPAIDYETVGFEEIMNVYETLIQYNGSSTSQSQMFPEVATQVPTVANGGISANYLSYTFHIRSGLKFANGDPLTAWDAYTSFVRTLLFVQGSPGTAGWILAQDLLPAGGFAPGLYTNGTALYDNITSAITVNNVTQTVTFHLLKADPAFLDYIADPIGGGIIDYSWAVAHGAGITFTPAGFLAYTSYSMESNYNNYLRYNTMGSGPYMIKSYQIGQSVTLAPNPYYTPIPGVPGFNHTANDTIYIQWEKDPSTALLIAESGQTDIIEGLPTYDYPIMAQLQSQGKITITPFPTLSIFWFEYNFNVNTTMLPTLGSGYTIPQYYFTNLDVRRAWSYAFNYTNYIENLVGNAKYGADFAFHYTGVIPEGMPGYMTPEQLTQAGAVVPVYNLTIAKQYMIESGLYNTSINIPIIVYAGDPVDFAAVQDWITTMESIDPNIHATALYMEFSQIIGYMVAGQNPMPIYILGWAPDYPFPSDYMIPMYQENGTYGAANAWNPQILAAAGHPNQAKEDALMNQYIADAQATGNATLALKYYDQAEVLGVNLTFYTYTEQENAFWFYSSNLHGVQYEQNAIYGGGGDTMYIYLWKS
;
A
#
# COMPACT_ATOMS: atom_id res chain seq x y z
N MET A 1 -29.59 36.68 32.41
CA MET A 1 -29.03 36.22 31.13
C MET A 1 -28.05 37.26 30.58
N ASN A 2 -26.84 36.87 30.28
CA ASN A 2 -25.76 37.77 29.79
C ASN A 2 -26.11 38.23 28.37
N LYS A 3 -25.90 39.51 28.04
CA LYS A 3 -26.23 40.08 26.72
C LYS A 3 -25.67 39.27 25.52
N LYS A 4 -24.52 38.57 25.67
CA LYS A 4 -23.97 37.69 24.66
C LYS A 4 -24.79 36.40 24.43
N ALA A 5 -25.44 35.89 25.48
CA ALA A 5 -26.36 34.75 25.34
C ALA A 5 -27.70 35.16 24.69
N LEU A 6 -28.13 36.40 24.91
CA LEU A 6 -29.33 36.91 24.26
C LEU A 6 -29.11 37.13 22.74
N TYR A 7 -27.93 37.64 22.33
CA TYR A 7 -27.61 37.80 20.91
C TYR A 7 -27.41 36.46 20.21
N ALA A 8 -26.89 35.44 20.88
CA ALA A 8 -26.76 34.09 20.29
C ALA A 8 -28.14 33.43 20.07
N VAL A 9 -29.09 33.63 21.02
CA VAL A 9 -30.47 33.13 20.89
C VAL A 9 -31.23 33.89 19.80
N ILE A 10 -31.06 35.22 19.68
CA ILE A 10 -31.67 36.03 18.61
C ILE A 10 -31.07 35.63 17.23
N ALA A 11 -29.77 35.40 17.15
CA ALA A 11 -29.15 34.95 15.89
C ALA A 11 -29.65 33.58 15.43
N VAL A 12 -29.80 32.61 16.37
CA VAL A 12 -30.35 31.28 16.06
C VAL A 12 -31.84 31.39 15.63
N VAL A 13 -32.64 32.23 16.28
CA VAL A 13 -34.05 32.43 15.93
C VAL A 13 -34.18 33.12 14.57
N VAL A 14 -33.32 34.10 14.26
CA VAL A 14 -33.32 34.78 12.95
C VAL A 14 -32.89 33.83 11.83
N VAL A 15 -31.91 32.95 12.07
CA VAL A 15 -31.51 31.93 11.10
C VAL A 15 -32.62 30.90 10.89
N ILE A 16 -33.30 30.44 11.94
CA ILE A 16 -34.42 29.50 11.80
C ILE A 16 -35.60 30.19 11.07
N VAL A 17 -35.90 31.43 11.34
CA VAL A 17 -36.97 32.17 10.65
C VAL A 17 -36.61 32.46 9.19
N LEU A 18 -35.33 32.74 8.88
CA LEU A 18 -34.85 32.89 7.50
C LEU A 18 -34.84 31.57 6.73
N VAL A 19 -34.46 30.44 7.37
CA VAL A 19 -34.53 29.13 6.74
C VAL A 19 -35.98 28.70 6.49
N VAL A 20 -36.91 28.98 7.41
CA VAL A 20 -38.33 28.71 7.21
C VAL A 20 -38.95 29.65 6.16
N ALA A 21 -38.53 30.92 6.11
CA ALA A 21 -39.04 31.87 5.09
C ALA A 21 -38.47 31.60 3.69
N VAL A 22 -37.25 31.02 3.59
CA VAL A 22 -36.70 30.60 2.29
C VAL A 22 -37.33 29.30 1.81
N LEU A 23 -37.80 28.44 2.73
CA LEU A 23 -38.53 27.22 2.38
C LEU A 23 -39.98 27.48 1.92
N GLU A 24 -40.56 28.64 2.23
CA GLU A 24 -41.91 28.99 1.79
C GLU A 24 -41.96 29.76 0.45
N VAL A 25 -40.83 30.15 -0.14
CA VAL A 25 -40.75 30.94 -1.41
C VAL A 25 -40.14 30.13 -2.56
N ILE A 26 -39.88 28.87 -2.41
CA ILE A 26 -39.56 27.99 -3.55
C ILE A 26 -40.89 27.48 -4.10
N PRO A 27 -41.29 27.86 -5.35
CA PRO A 27 -42.43 27.24 -5.96
C PRO A 27 -42.09 25.74 -6.07
N THR A 28 -42.84 24.89 -5.41
CA THR A 28 -42.80 23.47 -5.56
C THR A 28 -43.21 23.06 -6.95
N SER A 29 -42.37 23.25 -7.94
CA SER A 29 -42.45 22.39 -9.13
C SER A 29 -41.93 21.03 -8.64
N SER A 30 -42.86 20.17 -8.23
CA SER A 30 -42.53 18.78 -7.93
C SER A 30 -41.88 18.17 -9.17
N SER A 31 -40.55 18.16 -9.20
CA SER A 31 -39.84 17.37 -10.18
C SER A 31 -40.16 15.91 -9.84
N ALA A 32 -40.78 15.20 -10.77
CA ALA A 32 -40.96 13.77 -10.60
C ALA A 32 -39.58 13.12 -10.42
N SER A 33 -39.41 12.32 -9.39
CA SER A 33 -38.21 11.53 -9.18
C SER A 33 -38.56 10.05 -9.00
N MET A 34 -37.61 9.17 -9.35
CA MET A 34 -37.76 7.73 -9.28
C MET A 34 -36.53 7.11 -8.65
N THR A 35 -36.74 6.16 -7.75
CA THR A 35 -35.72 5.21 -7.30
C THR A 35 -36.15 3.81 -7.67
N VAL A 36 -35.17 2.97 -8.00
CA VAL A 36 -35.40 1.59 -8.38
C VAL A 36 -34.70 0.66 -7.37
N SER A 37 -35.38 -0.39 -6.95
CA SER A 37 -34.83 -1.47 -6.16
C SER A 37 -35.09 -2.82 -6.82
N THR A 38 -34.40 -3.84 -6.39
CA THR A 38 -34.54 -5.21 -6.91
C THR A 38 -34.53 -6.22 -5.76
N SER A 39 -35.23 -7.36 -5.93
CA SER A 39 -35.24 -8.41 -4.93
C SER A 39 -33.90 -9.12 -4.77
N THR A 40 -32.99 -9.01 -5.74
CA THR A 40 -31.63 -9.51 -5.71
C THR A 40 -30.80 -8.85 -6.82
N THR A 41 -29.52 -8.68 -6.60
CA THR A 41 -28.55 -8.22 -7.63
C THR A 41 -27.85 -9.39 -8.30
N THR A 42 -28.01 -10.63 -7.79
CA THR A 42 -27.46 -11.84 -8.37
C THR A 42 -28.57 -12.87 -8.60
N ALA A 43 -28.57 -13.56 -9.74
CA ALA A 43 -29.55 -14.58 -10.08
C ALA A 43 -28.94 -15.66 -10.97
N THR A 44 -29.61 -16.80 -11.08
CA THR A 44 -29.30 -17.82 -12.09
C THR A 44 -30.19 -17.66 -13.32
N VAL A 45 -29.69 -18.11 -14.47
CA VAL A 45 -30.51 -18.14 -15.71
C VAL A 45 -31.87 -18.80 -15.44
N GLY A 46 -32.92 -18.10 -15.83
CA GLY A 46 -34.32 -18.55 -15.63
C GLY A 46 -34.92 -18.20 -14.26
N GLN A 47 -34.12 -17.70 -13.30
CA GLN A 47 -34.65 -17.25 -12.02
C GLN A 47 -35.42 -15.95 -12.18
N SER A 48 -36.59 -15.87 -11.56
CA SER A 48 -37.42 -14.66 -11.60
C SER A 48 -36.95 -13.64 -10.58
N ILE A 49 -36.70 -12.41 -11.04
CA ILE A 49 -36.30 -11.26 -10.23
C ILE A 49 -37.46 -10.25 -10.23
N THR A 50 -37.78 -9.72 -9.06
CA THR A 50 -38.76 -8.64 -8.92
C THR A 50 -38.04 -7.31 -8.86
N PHE A 51 -38.45 -6.37 -9.70
CA PHE A 51 -37.99 -4.99 -9.74
C PHE A 51 -39.11 -4.08 -9.25
N ALA A 52 -38.77 -3.12 -8.43
CA ALA A 52 -39.69 -2.13 -7.88
C ALA A 52 -39.20 -0.70 -8.19
N ALA A 53 -40.11 0.15 -8.64
CA ALA A 53 -39.89 1.57 -8.83
C ALA A 53 -40.73 2.35 -7.82
N PHE A 54 -40.08 3.25 -7.08
CA PHE A 54 -40.72 4.18 -6.14
C PHE A 54 -40.75 5.57 -6.77
N ILE A 55 -41.95 6.10 -6.99
CA ILE A 55 -42.13 7.37 -7.73
C ILE A 55 -42.64 8.44 -6.81
N SER A 56 -41.98 9.60 -6.81
CA SER A 56 -42.44 10.80 -6.10
C SER A 56 -42.84 11.89 -7.08
N GLY A 57 -43.63 12.85 -6.61
CA GLY A 57 -44.11 14.00 -7.41
C GLY A 57 -45.40 13.79 -8.18
N GLY A 58 -46.06 12.65 -8.03
CA GLY A 58 -47.37 12.36 -8.62
C GLY A 58 -47.59 10.93 -9.08
N THR A 59 -48.75 10.58 -9.53
CA THR A 59 -49.09 9.25 -10.08
C THR A 59 -48.65 9.15 -11.54
N PRO A 60 -47.78 8.17 -11.91
CA PRO A 60 -47.35 8.00 -13.28
C PRO A 60 -48.46 7.41 -14.16
N SER A 61 -48.46 7.79 -15.42
CA SER A 61 -49.35 7.17 -16.43
C SER A 61 -48.87 5.79 -16.85
N SER A 62 -47.55 5.54 -16.77
CA SER A 62 -46.91 4.23 -16.97
C SER A 62 -45.53 4.21 -16.34
N VAL A 63 -45.05 3.04 -15.95
CA VAL A 63 -43.67 2.79 -15.51
C VAL A 63 -43.11 1.64 -16.32
N VAL A 64 -42.07 1.85 -17.09
CA VAL A 64 -41.48 0.88 -18.00
C VAL A 64 -40.03 0.59 -17.59
N PHE A 65 -39.72 -0.66 -17.39
CA PHE A 65 -38.38 -1.15 -17.14
C PHE A 65 -37.74 -1.65 -18.45
N ASN A 66 -36.46 -1.34 -18.62
CA ASN A 66 -35.57 -1.95 -19.60
C ASN A 66 -34.59 -2.84 -18.81
N PHE A 67 -34.61 -4.14 -19.05
CA PHE A 67 -33.83 -5.10 -18.26
C PHE A 67 -32.37 -5.27 -18.76
N GLY A 68 -31.97 -4.54 -19.79
CA GLY A 68 -30.60 -4.61 -20.30
C GLY A 68 -30.30 -5.80 -21.22
N ASP A 69 -31.23 -6.73 -21.37
CA ASP A 69 -31.12 -7.89 -22.24
C ASP A 69 -31.91 -7.75 -23.57
N GLY A 70 -32.36 -6.54 -23.88
CA GLY A 70 -33.19 -6.21 -25.02
C GLY A 70 -34.69 -6.30 -24.74
N ASN A 71 -35.09 -6.78 -23.58
CA ASN A 71 -36.51 -6.88 -23.19
C ASN A 71 -36.90 -5.67 -22.32
N THR A 72 -38.20 -5.33 -22.39
CA THR A 72 -38.84 -4.33 -21.55
C THR A 72 -40.06 -4.88 -20.87
N GLY A 73 -40.44 -4.30 -19.73
CA GLY A 73 -41.63 -4.68 -18.99
C GLY A 73 -42.36 -3.48 -18.40
N THR A 74 -43.66 -3.45 -18.46
CA THR A 74 -44.49 -2.41 -17.81
C THR A 74 -44.81 -2.87 -16.40
N ALA A 75 -44.44 -2.04 -15.40
CA ALA A 75 -44.72 -2.34 -14.00
C ALA A 75 -46.17 -2.06 -13.64
N THR A 76 -46.70 -2.88 -12.73
CA THR A 76 -48.02 -2.73 -12.14
C THR A 76 -47.94 -2.01 -10.80
N HIS A 77 -48.90 -1.16 -10.50
CA HIS A 77 -49.00 -0.49 -9.20
C HIS A 77 -49.27 -1.53 -8.11
N LEU A 78 -48.41 -1.53 -7.09
CA LEU A 78 -48.52 -2.43 -5.94
C LEU A 78 -49.23 -1.74 -4.77
N SER A 79 -48.68 -0.65 -4.25
CA SER A 79 -49.29 0.15 -3.18
C SER A 79 -48.59 1.51 -3.06
N GLY A 80 -49.29 2.55 -2.60
CA GLY A 80 -48.69 3.87 -2.37
C GLY A 80 -48.03 4.44 -3.62
N ASN A 81 -46.71 4.56 -3.63
CA ASN A 81 -45.91 5.06 -4.74
C ASN A 81 -45.02 3.97 -5.40
N GLU A 82 -45.30 2.70 -5.11
CA GLU A 82 -44.53 1.53 -5.55
C GLU A 82 -45.19 0.84 -6.77
N TYR A 83 -44.35 0.58 -7.79
CA TYR A 83 -44.70 -0.10 -9.03
C TYR A 83 -43.73 -1.26 -9.25
N THR A 84 -44.24 -2.49 -9.47
CA THR A 84 -43.42 -3.70 -9.58
C THR A 84 -43.57 -4.43 -10.89
N VAL A 85 -42.50 -5.10 -11.33
CA VAL A 85 -42.48 -6.00 -12.49
C VAL A 85 -41.51 -7.13 -12.21
N THR A 86 -41.81 -8.33 -12.77
CA THR A 86 -40.88 -9.47 -12.70
C THR A 86 -40.23 -9.72 -14.05
N HIS A 87 -38.98 -10.15 -14.04
CA HIS A 87 -38.21 -10.53 -15.22
C HIS A 87 -37.31 -11.73 -14.93
N SER A 88 -37.04 -12.56 -15.95
CA SER A 88 -36.13 -13.69 -15.88
C SER A 88 -35.18 -13.63 -17.07
N TYR A 89 -33.91 -13.68 -16.85
CA TYR A 89 -32.88 -13.62 -17.90
C TYR A 89 -32.68 -15.02 -18.52
N SER A 90 -32.67 -15.08 -19.84
CA SER A 90 -32.47 -16.33 -20.58
C SER A 90 -31.00 -16.68 -20.82
N SER A 91 -30.09 -15.78 -20.54
CA SER A 91 -28.64 -15.96 -20.71
C SER A 91 -27.91 -15.45 -19.50
N ALA A 92 -26.75 -16.03 -19.22
CA ALA A 92 -25.81 -15.49 -18.20
C ALA A 92 -25.17 -14.20 -18.71
N GLY A 93 -24.93 -13.24 -17.82
CA GLY A 93 -24.35 -11.94 -18.17
C GLY A 93 -24.58 -10.90 -17.08
N LYS A 94 -24.05 -9.71 -17.29
CA LYS A 94 -24.34 -8.53 -16.47
C LYS A 94 -25.31 -7.62 -17.22
N TYR A 95 -26.38 -7.25 -16.57
CA TYR A 95 -27.47 -6.51 -17.18
C TYR A 95 -27.74 -5.22 -16.39
N LEU A 96 -27.64 -4.10 -17.06
CA LEU A 96 -27.97 -2.79 -16.49
C LEU A 96 -29.48 -2.52 -16.64
N VAL A 97 -30.17 -2.42 -15.51
CA VAL A 97 -31.62 -2.22 -15.49
C VAL A 97 -31.92 -0.74 -15.31
N THR A 98 -32.68 -0.20 -16.26
CA THR A 98 -33.21 1.17 -16.23
C THR A 98 -34.71 1.17 -16.19
N ALA A 99 -35.29 2.21 -15.60
CA ALA A 99 -36.73 2.42 -15.60
C ALA A 99 -37.07 3.87 -15.98
N THR A 100 -38.20 4.06 -16.66
CA THR A 100 -38.73 5.35 -17.01
C THR A 100 -40.22 5.44 -16.63
N ALA A 101 -40.66 6.59 -16.17
CA ALA A 101 -42.03 6.89 -15.87
C ALA A 101 -42.43 8.28 -16.38
N THR A 102 -43.67 8.48 -16.78
CA THR A 102 -44.21 9.78 -17.13
C THR A 102 -45.18 10.24 -16.04
N VAL A 103 -44.80 11.30 -15.32
CA VAL A 103 -45.58 11.90 -14.23
C VAL A 103 -45.93 13.33 -14.59
N ASN A 104 -47.22 13.66 -14.70
CA ASN A 104 -47.70 15.00 -15.05
C ASN A 104 -47.06 15.55 -16.35
N GLY A 105 -46.81 14.70 -17.36
CA GLY A 105 -46.18 15.08 -18.62
C GLY A 105 -44.66 15.27 -18.57
N LYS A 106 -44.00 14.96 -17.45
CA LYS A 106 -42.55 14.98 -17.31
C LYS A 106 -42.02 13.56 -17.13
N THR A 107 -40.87 13.26 -17.70
CA THR A 107 -40.18 11.97 -17.55
C THR A 107 -39.40 11.96 -16.23
N ALA A 108 -39.57 10.90 -15.43
CA ALA A 108 -38.72 10.50 -14.33
C ALA A 108 -37.98 9.20 -14.72
N ASP A 109 -36.72 9.10 -14.42
CA ASP A 109 -35.90 7.90 -14.69
C ASP A 109 -34.97 7.63 -13.50
N ASN A 110 -34.34 6.45 -13.51
CA ASN A 110 -33.37 6.05 -12.52
C ASN A 110 -31.91 6.16 -13.01
N MET A 111 -31.63 6.96 -14.01
CA MET A 111 -30.28 7.11 -14.61
C MET A 111 -29.19 7.51 -13.61
N LYS A 112 -29.58 8.03 -12.43
CA LYS A 112 -28.66 8.34 -11.32
C LYS A 112 -28.47 7.20 -10.32
N SER A 113 -29.20 6.08 -10.44
CA SER A 113 -29.09 4.89 -9.59
C SER A 113 -29.38 3.64 -10.42
N ILE A 114 -28.39 3.20 -11.18
CA ILE A 114 -28.50 2.06 -12.09
C ILE A 114 -28.27 0.78 -11.28
N ASN A 115 -29.20 -0.16 -11.34
CA ASN A 115 -29.05 -1.50 -10.75
C ASN A 115 -28.43 -2.46 -11.78
N GLU A 116 -27.24 -2.96 -11.53
CA GLU A 116 -26.63 -4.05 -12.29
C GLU A 116 -27.11 -5.39 -11.72
N ILE A 117 -27.58 -6.28 -12.60
CA ILE A 117 -27.97 -7.65 -12.26
C ILE A 117 -26.93 -8.61 -12.85
N SER A 118 -26.27 -9.35 -12.01
CA SER A 118 -25.34 -10.41 -12.41
C SER A 118 -26.08 -11.74 -12.50
N VAL A 119 -26.21 -12.28 -13.70
CA VAL A 119 -26.91 -13.55 -13.96
C VAL A 119 -25.89 -14.63 -14.28
N THR A 120 -25.82 -15.63 -13.42
CA THR A 120 -24.99 -16.82 -13.62
C THR A 120 -25.74 -17.91 -14.36
N PRO A 121 -25.07 -18.86 -15.07
CA PRO A 121 -25.72 -19.99 -15.71
C PRO A 121 -26.60 -20.76 -14.71
N ALA A 122 -27.75 -21.26 -15.17
CA ALA A 122 -28.55 -22.16 -14.36
C ALA A 122 -27.70 -23.38 -13.99
N SER A 123 -27.48 -23.61 -12.70
CA SER A 123 -26.70 -24.75 -12.24
C SER A 123 -27.44 -26.04 -12.62
N VAL A 124 -26.91 -26.75 -13.61
CA VAL A 124 -27.12 -28.19 -13.66
C VAL A 124 -26.19 -28.72 -12.58
N SER A 125 -26.76 -28.96 -11.42
CA SER A 125 -26.00 -29.49 -10.29
C SER A 125 -25.22 -30.74 -10.69
N PRO A 126 -23.94 -30.76 -10.58
CA PRO A 126 -23.36 -31.27 -9.36
C PRO A 126 -22.56 -30.17 -8.65
N THR A 127 -22.66 -30.12 -7.34
CA THR A 127 -21.84 -29.34 -6.46
C THR A 127 -20.37 -29.46 -6.82
N VAL A 128 -19.86 -28.55 -7.67
CA VAL A 128 -18.44 -28.23 -7.73
C VAL A 128 -18.25 -27.10 -6.72
N ALA A 129 -18.35 -27.49 -5.46
CA ALA A 129 -17.84 -26.65 -4.39
C ALA A 129 -16.36 -26.96 -4.31
N SER A 130 -15.54 -26.14 -4.95
CA SER A 130 -14.13 -25.98 -4.56
C SER A 130 -13.57 -24.79 -5.30
N GLU A 131 -13.04 -23.92 -4.53
CA GLU A 131 -12.15 -22.85 -4.93
C GLU A 131 -11.16 -23.37 -5.97
N ILE A 132 -11.34 -22.96 -7.22
CA ILE A 132 -10.23 -22.94 -8.16
C ILE A 132 -9.42 -21.76 -7.69
N THR A 133 -8.24 -22.01 -7.16
CA THR A 133 -7.24 -20.95 -6.86
C THR A 133 -7.14 -20.07 -8.10
N VAL A 134 -7.41 -18.80 -7.93
CA VAL A 134 -7.51 -17.83 -9.02
C VAL A 134 -6.16 -17.72 -9.72
N PRO A 135 -5.99 -18.08 -11.00
CA PRO A 135 -4.73 -17.82 -11.67
C PRO A 135 -4.59 -16.32 -11.87
N SER A 136 -3.54 -15.74 -11.33
CA SER A 136 -3.15 -14.40 -11.73
C SER A 136 -2.60 -14.46 -13.15
N ILE A 137 -2.99 -13.51 -14.00
CA ILE A 137 -2.26 -13.25 -15.23
C ILE A 137 -1.02 -12.47 -14.78
N ILE A 138 0.11 -13.14 -14.72
CA ILE A 138 1.38 -12.49 -14.42
C ILE A 138 1.76 -11.71 -15.68
N THR A 139 1.53 -10.41 -15.64
CA THR A 139 2.14 -9.46 -16.57
C THR A 139 3.25 -8.78 -15.79
N SER A 140 4.45 -8.73 -16.36
CA SER A 140 5.37 -7.68 -15.95
C SER A 140 4.65 -6.35 -16.17
N THR A 141 4.63 -5.47 -15.16
CA THR A 141 4.03 -4.13 -15.20
C THR A 141 4.72 -3.19 -16.23
N GLN A 142 5.30 -3.71 -17.28
CA GLN A 142 6.04 -2.96 -18.28
C GLN A 142 5.09 -2.42 -19.35
N ILE A 143 5.25 -1.13 -19.63
CA ILE A 143 4.70 -0.51 -20.83
C ILE A 143 5.51 -1.03 -22.02
N PHE A 144 4.82 -1.57 -22.99
CA PHE A 144 5.45 -2.16 -24.17
C PHE A 144 5.43 -1.19 -25.36
N ALA A 145 6.50 -1.14 -26.14
CA ALA A 145 6.49 -0.41 -27.40
C ALA A 145 5.66 -1.15 -28.47
N PRO A 146 5.00 -0.45 -29.41
CA PRO A 146 4.40 -1.10 -30.57
C PRO A 146 5.44 -1.95 -31.32
N GLY A 147 5.08 -3.17 -31.66
CA GLY A 147 6.00 -4.16 -32.23
C GLY A 147 6.77 -4.97 -31.20
N SER A 148 6.48 -4.81 -29.90
CA SER A 148 7.02 -5.67 -28.84
C SER A 148 6.21 -6.94 -28.68
N THR A 149 6.90 -8.03 -28.42
CA THR A 149 6.27 -9.30 -28.01
C THR A 149 6.10 -9.30 -26.50
N VAL A 150 4.86 -9.42 -26.03
CA VAL A 150 4.50 -9.52 -24.62
C VAL A 150 4.34 -10.98 -24.24
N SER A 151 5.02 -11.43 -23.22
CA SER A 151 4.86 -12.76 -22.64
C SER A 151 3.82 -12.72 -21.53
N LEU A 152 2.76 -13.51 -21.67
CA LEU A 152 1.65 -13.61 -20.73
C LEU A 152 1.65 -15.01 -20.11
N THR A 153 1.66 -15.10 -18.80
CA THR A 153 1.72 -16.39 -18.09
C THR A 153 0.50 -16.56 -17.20
N ALA A 154 -0.21 -17.67 -17.37
CA ALA A 154 -1.18 -18.12 -16.38
C ALA A 154 -0.43 -18.83 -15.24
N SER A 155 -0.73 -18.52 -13.99
CA SER A 155 -0.12 -19.20 -12.84
C SER A 155 -0.45 -20.71 -12.81
N THR A 156 0.28 -21.47 -12.01
CA THR A 156 -0.03 -22.90 -11.77
C THR A 156 -1.39 -23.05 -11.11
N LEU A 157 -2.17 -24.07 -11.53
CA LEU A 157 -3.49 -24.35 -11.01
C LEU A 157 -3.55 -25.69 -10.30
N GLN A 158 -4.35 -25.75 -9.23
CA GLN A 158 -4.69 -27.00 -8.56
C GLN A 158 -5.79 -27.74 -9.34
N PRO A 159 -5.79 -29.09 -9.34
CA PRO A 159 -6.87 -29.86 -9.93
C PRO A 159 -8.21 -29.57 -9.24
N PRO A 160 -9.34 -29.56 -9.99
CA PRO A 160 -10.65 -29.49 -9.38
C PRO A 160 -10.87 -30.65 -8.39
N THR A 161 -11.48 -30.40 -7.24
CA THR A 161 -11.76 -31.46 -6.25
C THR A 161 -12.93 -32.35 -6.66
N ALA A 162 -13.72 -31.93 -7.64
CA ALA A 162 -14.83 -32.73 -8.15
C ALA A 162 -14.34 -33.96 -8.92
N THR A 163 -14.81 -35.13 -8.59
CA THR A 163 -14.49 -36.39 -9.26
C THR A 163 -14.74 -36.31 -10.75
N ASN A 164 -13.74 -36.70 -11.55
CA ASN A 164 -13.74 -36.68 -13.01
C ASN A 164 -13.72 -35.30 -13.67
N TRP A 165 -13.52 -34.22 -12.92
CA TRP A 165 -13.31 -32.90 -13.48
C TRP A 165 -11.83 -32.58 -13.62
N THR A 166 -11.46 -31.86 -14.67
CA THR A 166 -10.09 -31.48 -14.95
C THR A 166 -10.02 -30.12 -15.64
N ILE A 167 -8.89 -29.45 -15.56
CA ILE A 167 -8.60 -28.24 -16.32
C ILE A 167 -8.03 -28.69 -17.67
N GLY A 168 -8.61 -28.21 -18.76
CA GLY A 168 -8.22 -28.65 -20.11
C GLY A 168 -7.51 -27.60 -20.95
N TYR A 169 -7.95 -26.34 -20.85
CA TYR A 169 -7.48 -25.35 -21.81
C TYR A 169 -7.40 -23.95 -21.22
N TYR A 170 -6.45 -23.17 -21.75
CA TYR A 170 -6.34 -21.74 -21.63
C TYR A 170 -6.79 -21.08 -22.94
N ILE A 171 -7.75 -20.18 -22.86
CA ILE A 171 -8.22 -19.39 -24.00
C ILE A 171 -7.87 -17.93 -23.74
N TRP A 172 -6.91 -17.43 -24.47
CA TRP A 172 -6.45 -16.05 -24.40
C TRP A 172 -7.17 -15.19 -25.43
N ASN A 173 -7.66 -14.03 -25.01
CA ASN A 173 -8.06 -12.94 -25.89
C ASN A 173 -7.19 -11.74 -25.52
N PHE A 174 -6.43 -11.23 -26.47
CA PHE A 174 -5.41 -10.21 -26.24
C PHE A 174 -5.95 -8.77 -26.28
N GLY A 175 -7.27 -8.60 -26.50
CA GLY A 175 -7.91 -7.28 -26.51
C GLY A 175 -7.75 -6.52 -27.83
N ASP A 176 -6.95 -6.99 -28.77
CA ASP A 176 -6.74 -6.43 -30.12
C ASP A 176 -7.53 -7.16 -31.21
N GLY A 177 -8.44 -8.04 -30.81
CA GLY A 177 -9.23 -8.89 -31.69
C GLY A 177 -8.60 -10.26 -31.99
N SER A 178 -7.38 -10.51 -31.56
CA SER A 178 -6.71 -11.79 -31.70
C SER A 178 -6.89 -12.69 -30.48
N THR A 179 -6.80 -13.99 -30.68
CA THR A 179 -6.99 -15.01 -29.64
C THR A 179 -5.96 -16.13 -29.78
N SER A 180 -5.68 -16.82 -28.67
CA SER A 180 -4.90 -18.06 -28.68
C SER A 180 -5.56 -19.10 -27.77
N THR A 181 -5.46 -20.36 -28.13
CA THR A 181 -5.97 -21.48 -27.34
C THR A 181 -4.88 -22.50 -27.13
N ASN A 182 -4.56 -22.75 -25.88
CA ASN A 182 -3.52 -23.69 -25.46
C ASN A 182 -4.16 -24.78 -24.59
N TYR A 183 -3.66 -26.02 -24.69
CA TYR A 183 -4.01 -27.05 -23.72
C TYR A 183 -3.22 -26.83 -22.43
N THR A 184 -3.82 -27.22 -21.32
CA THR A 184 -3.12 -27.24 -20.02
C THR A 184 -2.34 -28.55 -19.86
N VAL A 185 -1.27 -28.53 -19.12
CA VAL A 185 -0.40 -29.68 -18.86
C VAL A 185 -0.43 -30.01 -17.38
N PHE A 186 -0.86 -31.22 -17.04
CA PHE A 186 -0.86 -31.72 -15.69
C PHE A 186 0.41 -32.50 -15.40
N ASN A 187 1.14 -32.08 -14.35
CA ASN A 187 2.32 -32.77 -13.86
C ASN A 187 1.91 -33.85 -12.86
N THR A 188 2.09 -35.11 -13.21
CA THR A 188 1.64 -36.24 -12.37
C THR A 188 2.50 -36.41 -11.11
N SER A 189 3.67 -35.81 -11.05
CA SER A 189 4.55 -35.89 -9.87
C SER A 189 4.23 -34.81 -8.83
N SER A 190 3.95 -33.58 -9.27
CA SER A 190 3.56 -32.49 -8.35
C SER A 190 2.06 -32.48 -8.06
N GLY A 191 1.24 -33.10 -8.91
CA GLY A 191 -0.20 -33.09 -8.79
C GLY A 191 -0.87 -31.78 -9.27
N ASN A 192 -0.14 -30.89 -9.92
CA ASN A 192 -0.62 -29.56 -10.33
C ASN A 192 -0.64 -29.39 -11.86
N PHE A 193 -1.47 -28.45 -12.34
CA PHE A 193 -1.37 -27.97 -13.71
C PHE A 193 -0.25 -26.96 -13.83
N MET A 194 0.57 -27.09 -14.86
CA MET A 194 1.68 -26.19 -15.10
C MET A 194 1.20 -24.80 -15.55
N ALA A 195 1.97 -23.79 -15.22
CA ALA A 195 1.79 -22.44 -15.77
C ALA A 195 1.77 -22.46 -17.29
N GLY A 196 0.81 -21.78 -17.91
CA GLY A 196 0.67 -21.67 -19.35
C GLY A 196 1.16 -20.33 -19.85
N THR A 197 2.24 -20.30 -20.62
CA THR A 197 2.77 -19.07 -21.20
C THR A 197 2.38 -18.93 -22.67
N VAL A 198 2.00 -17.72 -23.09
CA VAL A 198 1.76 -17.35 -24.49
C VAL A 198 2.46 -16.03 -24.80
N ASN A 199 3.03 -15.96 -26.01
CA ASN A 199 3.65 -14.74 -26.51
C ASN A 199 2.72 -14.07 -27.52
N HIS A 200 2.46 -12.77 -27.35
CA HIS A 200 1.64 -11.99 -28.26
C HIS A 200 2.33 -10.70 -28.69
N LEU A 201 2.18 -10.36 -29.98
CA LEU A 201 2.78 -9.17 -30.60
C LEU A 201 1.71 -8.07 -30.73
N TYR A 202 1.85 -6.99 -30.01
CA TYR A 202 1.00 -5.80 -30.19
C TYR A 202 1.66 -4.85 -31.20
N SER A 203 1.04 -4.71 -32.37
CA SER A 203 1.60 -3.90 -33.48
C SER A 203 1.23 -2.42 -33.39
N THR A 204 0.20 -2.05 -32.63
CA THR A 204 -0.28 -0.66 -32.49
C THR A 204 -0.30 -0.23 -31.04
N ALA A 205 -0.11 1.07 -30.82
CA ALA A 205 -0.28 1.65 -29.49
C ALA A 205 -1.76 1.56 -29.03
N GLY A 206 -1.99 1.28 -27.77
CA GLY A 206 -3.32 1.16 -27.20
C GLY A 206 -3.31 0.58 -25.79
N ILE A 207 -4.46 0.64 -25.14
CA ILE A 207 -4.70 -0.09 -23.89
C ILE A 207 -5.51 -1.31 -24.25
N TYR A 208 -4.98 -2.48 -23.95
CA TYR A 208 -5.57 -3.76 -24.31
C TYR A 208 -6.03 -4.50 -23.07
N THR A 209 -7.31 -4.82 -22.99
CA THR A 209 -7.81 -5.72 -21.94
C THR A 209 -7.59 -7.16 -22.37
N VAL A 210 -6.63 -7.81 -21.75
CA VAL A 210 -6.35 -9.23 -21.97
C VAL A 210 -7.28 -10.06 -21.09
N THR A 211 -7.91 -11.07 -21.67
CA THR A 211 -8.70 -12.02 -20.89
C THR A 211 -8.15 -13.43 -21.06
N LEU A 212 -8.10 -14.16 -19.97
CA LEU A 212 -7.78 -15.58 -19.90
C LEU A 212 -9.00 -16.37 -19.48
N GLY A 213 -9.55 -17.18 -20.37
CA GLY A 213 -10.56 -18.19 -20.05
C GLY A 213 -9.90 -19.51 -19.67
N VAL A 214 -10.22 -20.04 -18.50
CA VAL A 214 -9.79 -21.37 -18.05
C VAL A 214 -10.96 -22.33 -18.23
N ILE A 215 -10.82 -23.29 -19.12
CA ILE A 215 -11.85 -24.31 -19.37
C ILE A 215 -11.63 -25.52 -18.47
N THR A 216 -12.54 -25.72 -17.56
CA THR A 216 -12.65 -26.90 -16.69
C THR A 216 -13.81 -27.75 -17.18
N PHE A 217 -13.63 -29.05 -17.32
CA PHE A 217 -14.65 -29.93 -17.90
C PHE A 217 -14.67 -31.31 -17.24
N ASN A 218 -15.80 -32.03 -17.43
CA ASN A 218 -15.91 -33.42 -17.01
C ASN A 218 -15.21 -34.35 -17.99
N ALA A 219 -14.13 -34.96 -17.56
CA ALA A 219 -13.23 -35.76 -18.38
C ALA A 219 -13.67 -37.23 -18.57
N THR A 220 -14.83 -37.65 -18.03
CA THR A 220 -15.27 -39.06 -18.02
C THR A 220 -15.25 -39.72 -19.41
N ASN A 221 -15.54 -38.97 -20.47
CA ASN A 221 -15.62 -39.46 -21.86
C ASN A 221 -14.41 -39.06 -22.73
N TYR A 222 -13.37 -38.50 -22.14
CA TYR A 222 -12.16 -38.02 -22.84
C TYR A 222 -10.93 -38.74 -22.34
N VAL A 223 -10.00 -39.07 -23.21
CA VAL A 223 -8.75 -39.78 -22.89
C VAL A 223 -7.59 -38.82 -22.99
N PRO A 224 -6.90 -38.52 -21.87
CA PRO A 224 -5.73 -37.65 -21.91
C PRO A 224 -4.58 -38.31 -22.69
N LYS A 225 -3.78 -37.50 -23.36
CA LYS A 225 -2.48 -37.90 -23.88
C LYS A 225 -1.40 -37.71 -22.84
N THR A 226 -0.40 -38.55 -22.88
CA THR A 226 0.74 -38.52 -21.94
C THR A 226 2.05 -38.42 -22.70
N TYR A 227 2.97 -37.61 -22.21
CA TYR A 227 4.37 -37.63 -22.60
C TYR A 227 5.28 -37.61 -21.37
N THR A 228 6.51 -38.07 -21.51
CA THR A 228 7.51 -38.06 -20.44
C THR A 228 8.63 -37.10 -20.78
N SER A 229 8.98 -36.23 -19.85
CA SER A 229 10.11 -35.33 -19.96
C SER A 229 10.88 -35.31 -18.64
N TYR A 230 12.20 -35.46 -18.68
CA TYR A 230 13.09 -35.56 -17.51
C TYR A 230 12.63 -36.58 -16.44
N GLY A 231 12.04 -37.70 -16.89
CA GLY A 231 11.52 -38.75 -15.99
C GLY A 231 10.18 -38.46 -15.34
N ILE A 232 9.56 -37.33 -15.62
CA ILE A 232 8.23 -36.92 -15.13
C ILE A 232 7.18 -37.15 -16.22
N ASN A 233 6.05 -37.76 -15.86
CA ASN A 233 4.94 -37.93 -16.78
C ASN A 233 4.01 -36.70 -16.72
N TYR A 234 3.66 -36.22 -17.90
CA TYR A 234 2.73 -35.10 -18.11
C TYR A 234 1.52 -35.57 -18.90
N THR A 235 0.34 -35.13 -18.51
CA THR A 235 -0.90 -35.42 -19.22
C THR A 235 -1.57 -34.15 -19.69
N TYR A 236 -2.24 -34.23 -20.86
CA TYR A 236 -2.97 -33.12 -21.46
C TYR A 236 -4.10 -33.62 -22.36
N TYR A 237 -5.03 -32.75 -22.68
CA TYR A 237 -6.10 -32.97 -23.67
C TYR A 237 -5.81 -32.16 -24.92
N PRO A 238 -5.79 -32.79 -26.13
CA PRO A 238 -5.50 -32.07 -27.37
C PRO A 238 -6.51 -30.96 -27.65
N VAL A 239 -6.07 -29.84 -28.24
CA VAL A 239 -6.95 -28.70 -28.60
C VAL A 239 -8.06 -29.13 -29.56
N SER A 240 -7.83 -30.18 -30.38
CA SER A 240 -8.85 -30.74 -31.27
C SER A 240 -10.10 -31.27 -30.56
N GLU A 241 -10.04 -31.56 -29.25
CA GLU A 241 -11.16 -32.03 -28.46
C GLU A 241 -12.02 -30.89 -27.88
N LEU A 242 -11.51 -29.65 -27.86
CA LEU A 242 -12.16 -28.50 -27.24
C LEU A 242 -13.58 -28.27 -27.77
N SER A 243 -13.79 -28.33 -29.08
CA SER A 243 -15.11 -28.11 -29.66
C SER A 243 -16.14 -29.17 -29.21
N SER A 244 -15.72 -30.43 -29.07
CA SER A 244 -16.55 -31.51 -28.53
C SER A 244 -16.88 -31.29 -27.06
N ILE A 245 -15.91 -30.85 -26.25
CA ILE A 245 -16.07 -30.50 -24.84
C ILE A 245 -17.09 -29.36 -24.67
N LEU A 246 -16.91 -28.28 -25.41
CA LEU A 246 -17.83 -27.14 -25.36
C LEU A 246 -19.26 -27.53 -25.82
N SER A 247 -19.38 -28.39 -26.82
CA SER A 247 -20.68 -28.88 -27.30
C SER A 247 -21.37 -29.84 -26.32
N SER A 248 -20.64 -30.46 -25.42
CA SER A 248 -21.18 -31.38 -24.42
C SER A 248 -22.00 -30.67 -23.33
N GLY A 249 -21.79 -29.37 -23.11
CA GLY A 249 -22.37 -28.61 -22.01
C GLY A 249 -21.83 -29.01 -20.62
N GLN A 250 -20.89 -29.95 -20.54
CA GLN A 250 -20.25 -30.42 -19.30
C GLN A 250 -18.91 -29.72 -19.04
N TYR A 251 -18.92 -28.38 -19.07
CA TYR A 251 -17.73 -27.55 -18.85
C TYR A 251 -18.08 -26.28 -18.10
N GLN A 252 -17.07 -25.66 -17.54
CA GLN A 252 -17.08 -24.30 -16.96
C GLN A 252 -15.99 -23.48 -17.64
N ASN A 253 -16.25 -22.19 -17.86
CA ASN A 253 -15.27 -21.22 -18.32
C ASN A 253 -15.14 -20.14 -17.24
N THR A 254 -14.01 -20.12 -16.56
CA THR A 254 -13.68 -19.08 -15.60
C THR A 254 -12.79 -18.06 -16.27
N THR A 255 -13.16 -16.78 -16.26
CA THR A 255 -12.45 -15.72 -17.02
C THR A 255 -11.75 -14.78 -16.05
N TYR A 256 -10.49 -14.48 -16.36
CA TYR A 256 -9.63 -13.54 -15.67
C TYR A 256 -9.25 -12.42 -16.62
N MET A 257 -8.98 -11.23 -16.08
CA MET A 257 -8.67 -10.05 -16.89
C MET A 257 -7.38 -9.39 -16.38
N SER A 258 -6.62 -8.82 -17.31
CA SER A 258 -5.48 -7.96 -17.05
C SER A 258 -5.39 -6.89 -18.13
N THR A 259 -4.73 -5.78 -17.84
CA THR A 259 -4.58 -4.68 -18.80
C THR A 259 -3.14 -4.60 -19.25
N ILE A 260 -2.94 -4.52 -20.58
CA ILE A 260 -1.63 -4.30 -21.22
C ILE A 260 -1.64 -2.91 -21.84
N VAL A 261 -0.65 -2.10 -21.50
CA VAL A 261 -0.44 -0.80 -22.12
C VAL A 261 0.67 -0.91 -23.16
N VAL A 262 0.32 -0.62 -24.41
CA VAL A 262 1.27 -0.54 -25.52
C VAL A 262 1.30 0.92 -25.96
N ASN A 263 2.43 1.59 -25.72
CA ASN A 263 2.54 3.01 -26.00
C ASN A 263 3.79 3.31 -26.85
N SER A 264 3.63 4.11 -27.89
CA SER A 264 4.74 4.62 -28.69
C SER A 264 5.74 5.45 -27.88
N THR A 265 5.34 5.94 -26.72
CA THR A 265 6.19 6.69 -25.79
C THR A 265 7.27 5.82 -25.13
N ALA A 266 7.11 4.50 -25.05
CA ALA A 266 8.17 3.59 -24.61
C ALA A 266 9.42 3.64 -25.56
N GLN A 267 9.25 4.13 -26.78
CA GLN A 267 10.35 4.47 -27.67
C GLN A 267 10.92 5.87 -27.44
N LEU A 268 10.15 6.78 -26.89
CA LEU A 268 10.59 8.16 -26.63
C LEU A 268 11.61 8.27 -25.50
N LEU A 269 11.60 7.38 -24.51
CA LEU A 269 12.63 7.36 -23.47
C LEU A 269 14.02 6.94 -23.94
N LYS A 270 14.12 6.28 -25.06
CA LYS A 270 15.43 6.00 -25.69
C LYS A 270 15.97 7.16 -26.52
N THR A 271 15.14 8.15 -26.86
CA THR A 271 15.48 9.18 -27.81
C THR A 271 14.91 10.57 -27.55
N SER A 272 14.13 10.80 -26.47
CA SER A 272 13.53 12.12 -26.24
C SER A 272 14.60 13.13 -25.82
N ALA A 273 14.81 14.08 -26.68
CA ALA A 273 15.37 15.37 -26.29
C ALA A 273 14.44 15.99 -25.23
N PRO A 274 15.00 16.62 -24.20
CA PRO A 274 14.20 17.28 -23.18
C PRO A 274 13.25 18.31 -23.82
N HIS A 275 12.12 18.50 -23.17
CA HIS A 275 11.14 19.56 -23.48
C HIS A 275 11.85 20.87 -23.76
N THR A 276 11.57 21.49 -24.91
CA THR A 276 12.26 22.71 -25.31
C THR A 276 11.66 24.00 -24.74
N ASN A 277 10.43 23.92 -24.16
CA ASN A 277 9.76 25.07 -23.56
C ASN A 277 9.48 24.78 -22.09
N PRO A 278 10.10 25.55 -21.16
CA PRO A 278 9.81 25.42 -19.73
C PRO A 278 8.33 25.66 -19.45
N SER A 279 7.73 24.80 -18.64
CA SER A 279 6.36 24.94 -18.16
C SER A 279 6.33 24.94 -16.63
N GLU A 280 5.17 25.11 -16.04
CA GLU A 280 4.96 24.89 -14.60
C GLU A 280 4.07 23.65 -14.42
N ILE A 281 4.53 22.74 -13.60
CA ILE A 281 3.76 21.59 -13.11
C ILE A 281 3.20 21.99 -11.74
N THR A 282 1.88 21.94 -11.61
CA THR A 282 1.20 22.27 -10.36
C THR A 282 0.78 20.98 -9.66
N VAL A 283 1.18 20.84 -8.41
CA VAL A 283 0.82 19.73 -7.53
C VAL A 283 -0.09 20.24 -6.42
N THR A 284 -1.13 19.49 -6.11
CA THR A 284 -2.00 19.74 -4.96
C THR A 284 -1.97 18.53 -4.04
N GLU A 285 -1.38 18.70 -2.87
CA GLU A 285 -1.36 17.67 -1.84
C GLU A 285 -2.45 17.94 -0.80
N VAL A 286 -3.23 16.90 -0.48
CA VAL A 286 -4.24 16.96 0.58
C VAL A 286 -3.61 16.53 1.89
N VAL A 287 -3.12 17.48 2.66
CA VAL A 287 -2.39 17.24 3.91
C VAL A 287 -2.81 18.24 5.00
N PRO A 288 -2.72 17.87 6.30
CA PRO A 288 -3.11 18.77 7.40
C PRO A 288 -2.28 20.05 7.53
N GLY A 289 -1.08 20.06 6.95
CA GLY A 289 -0.12 21.17 6.97
C GLY A 289 0.93 21.00 5.90
N GLY A 290 1.80 21.95 5.68
CA GLY A 290 2.94 21.80 4.78
C GLY A 290 4.13 21.12 5.47
N ALA A 291 5.19 20.91 4.70
CA ALA A 291 6.42 20.28 5.16
C ALA A 291 6.94 20.85 6.48
N TYR A 292 7.30 19.96 7.38
CA TYR A 292 7.90 20.31 8.66
C TYR A 292 9.32 20.87 8.48
N SER A 293 10.09 20.26 7.61
CA SER A 293 11.48 20.61 7.34
C SER A 293 11.92 20.19 5.95
N PHE A 294 12.89 20.89 5.37
CA PHE A 294 13.61 20.47 4.16
C PHE A 294 15.06 20.08 4.46
N ASP A 295 15.38 19.84 5.70
CA ASP A 295 16.72 19.48 6.16
C ASP A 295 16.85 17.96 6.25
N PRO A 296 17.63 17.29 5.37
CA PRO A 296 17.70 15.83 5.29
C PRO A 296 18.24 15.17 6.56
N ALA A 297 18.92 15.90 7.43
CA ALA A 297 19.43 15.36 8.71
C ALA A 297 18.36 15.35 9.82
N ILE A 298 17.22 15.98 9.61
CA ILE A 298 16.22 16.22 10.66
C ILE A 298 14.86 15.75 10.26
N ASP A 299 14.48 15.96 9.01
CA ASP A 299 13.17 15.60 8.52
C ASP A 299 12.92 14.09 8.66
N TYR A 300 11.72 13.73 9.10
CA TYR A 300 11.29 12.35 9.25
C TYR A 300 9.76 12.31 9.16
N GLU A 301 9.24 12.90 8.06
CA GLU A 301 7.82 12.91 7.75
C GLU A 301 7.64 12.92 6.22
N THR A 302 6.48 12.50 5.74
CA THR A 302 6.26 12.24 4.33
C THR A 302 6.19 13.51 3.47
N VAL A 303 5.64 14.63 3.98
CA VAL A 303 5.42 15.83 3.16
C VAL A 303 6.74 16.49 2.77
N GLY A 304 7.70 16.66 3.69
CA GLY A 304 9.02 17.24 3.39
C GLY A 304 9.94 16.30 2.62
N PHE A 305 9.66 15.01 2.68
CA PHE A 305 10.43 14.00 1.96
C PHE A 305 10.42 14.24 0.44
N GLU A 306 9.27 14.63 -0.12
CA GLU A 306 9.11 14.89 -1.55
C GLU A 306 10.05 16.01 -2.03
N GLU A 307 10.16 17.10 -1.30
CA GLU A 307 11.11 18.16 -1.68
C GLU A 307 12.56 17.73 -1.49
N ILE A 308 12.86 17.00 -0.39
CA ILE A 308 14.21 16.54 -0.08
C ILE A 308 14.72 15.63 -1.20
N MET A 309 13.95 14.68 -1.68
CA MET A 309 14.36 13.76 -2.75
C MET A 309 14.59 14.46 -4.11
N ASN A 310 13.99 15.62 -4.33
CA ASN A 310 14.17 16.39 -5.56
C ASN A 310 15.31 17.41 -5.50
N VAL A 311 15.69 17.84 -4.29
CA VAL A 311 16.70 18.90 -4.06
C VAL A 311 18.08 18.34 -3.73
N TYR A 312 18.15 17.19 -3.08
CA TYR A 312 19.41 16.56 -2.69
C TYR A 312 19.69 15.31 -3.51
N GLU A 313 20.96 15.05 -3.76
CA GLU A 313 21.44 13.75 -4.24
C GLU A 313 21.99 12.95 -3.07
N THR A 314 21.87 11.63 -3.17
CA THR A 314 22.48 10.64 -2.28
C THR A 314 23.74 10.03 -2.93
N LEU A 315 24.46 9.16 -2.21
CA LEU A 315 25.61 8.47 -2.81
C LEU A 315 25.19 7.50 -3.93
N ILE A 316 24.09 6.79 -3.73
CA ILE A 316 23.47 5.82 -4.66
C ILE A 316 21.96 5.97 -4.56
N GLN A 317 21.22 5.61 -5.60
CA GLN A 317 19.77 5.79 -5.66
C GLN A 317 19.10 4.57 -6.31
N TYR A 318 17.82 4.35 -6.05
CA TYR A 318 16.98 3.36 -6.70
C TYR A 318 16.68 3.72 -8.16
N ASN A 319 16.57 2.72 -9.02
CA ASN A 319 16.29 2.93 -10.44
C ASN A 319 14.79 2.84 -10.72
N GLY A 320 14.15 3.98 -10.88
CA GLY A 320 12.72 4.06 -11.16
C GLY A 320 11.89 3.36 -10.08
N SER A 321 10.97 2.50 -10.48
CA SER A 321 10.06 1.77 -9.60
C SER A 321 10.69 0.58 -8.83
N SER A 322 11.98 0.33 -8.97
CA SER A 322 12.62 -0.82 -8.32
C SER A 322 12.95 -0.55 -6.85
N THR A 323 12.61 -1.48 -5.98
CA THR A 323 13.00 -1.52 -4.56
C THR A 323 14.22 -2.41 -4.29
N SER A 324 14.86 -2.93 -5.35
CA SER A 324 15.96 -3.89 -5.23
C SER A 324 17.32 -3.23 -5.24
N GLN A 325 18.18 -3.54 -4.26
CA GLN A 325 19.59 -3.11 -4.25
C GLN A 325 20.35 -3.44 -5.55
N SER A 326 20.00 -4.54 -6.21
CA SER A 326 20.63 -4.96 -7.47
C SER A 326 20.31 -4.03 -8.65
N GLN A 327 19.31 -3.17 -8.51
CA GLN A 327 18.88 -2.19 -9.51
C GLN A 327 19.30 -0.75 -9.14
N MET A 328 19.98 -0.55 -8.02
CA MET A 328 20.50 0.77 -7.66
C MET A 328 21.51 1.26 -8.69
N PHE A 329 21.56 2.58 -8.87
CA PHE A 329 22.57 3.25 -9.68
C PHE A 329 23.43 4.22 -8.84
N PRO A 330 24.66 4.52 -9.27
CA PRO A 330 25.50 5.50 -8.61
C PRO A 330 24.98 6.92 -8.91
N GLU A 331 24.71 7.70 -7.86
CA GLU A 331 24.25 9.09 -8.00
C GLU A 331 25.43 10.05 -7.79
N VAL A 332 25.81 10.35 -6.56
CA VAL A 332 27.03 11.11 -6.25
C VAL A 332 28.27 10.23 -6.33
N ALA A 333 28.15 8.94 -6.06
CA ALA A 333 29.24 8.00 -6.20
C ALA A 333 29.58 7.67 -7.66
N THR A 334 30.78 7.18 -7.94
CA THR A 334 31.21 6.72 -9.28
C THR A 334 30.64 5.36 -9.62
N GLN A 335 30.28 4.55 -8.64
CA GLN A 335 29.72 3.21 -8.78
C GLN A 335 29.00 2.78 -7.49
N VAL A 336 28.04 1.85 -7.62
CA VAL A 336 27.47 1.15 -6.46
C VAL A 336 28.55 0.21 -5.90
N PRO A 337 28.88 0.29 -4.62
CA PRO A 337 29.90 -0.58 -4.03
C PRO A 337 29.45 -2.02 -3.97
N THR A 338 30.37 -2.95 -4.24
CA THR A 338 30.16 -4.40 -4.13
C THR A 338 31.41 -5.07 -3.57
N VAL A 339 31.32 -6.30 -3.10
CA VAL A 339 32.50 -7.10 -2.74
C VAL A 339 33.39 -7.33 -3.97
N ALA A 340 32.78 -7.52 -5.14
CA ALA A 340 33.51 -7.82 -6.38
C ALA A 340 34.34 -6.64 -6.90
N ASN A 341 33.86 -5.38 -6.74
CA ASN A 341 34.61 -4.18 -7.15
C ASN A 341 35.49 -3.60 -6.03
N GLY A 342 35.52 -4.26 -4.86
CA GLY A 342 36.31 -3.84 -3.70
C GLY A 342 35.72 -2.67 -2.93
N GLY A 343 34.56 -2.18 -3.30
CA GLY A 343 33.85 -1.13 -2.56
C GLY A 343 33.25 -1.62 -1.25
N ILE A 344 32.97 -2.91 -1.13
CA ILE A 344 32.54 -3.58 0.12
C ILE A 344 33.64 -4.54 0.55
N SER A 345 34.03 -4.50 1.82
CA SER A 345 34.98 -5.48 2.38
C SER A 345 34.38 -6.90 2.43
N ALA A 346 35.22 -7.93 2.36
CA ALA A 346 34.77 -9.34 2.34
C ALA A 346 33.97 -9.77 3.59
N ASN A 347 34.14 -9.07 4.71
CA ASN A 347 33.38 -9.28 5.95
C ASN A 347 32.17 -8.35 6.08
N TYR A 348 31.85 -7.57 5.05
CA TYR A 348 30.72 -6.61 4.99
C TYR A 348 30.75 -5.53 6.10
N LEU A 349 31.90 -5.23 6.68
CA LEU A 349 32.02 -4.21 7.73
C LEU A 349 32.54 -2.86 7.22
N SER A 350 32.92 -2.74 5.95
CA SER A 350 33.38 -1.46 5.38
C SER A 350 32.80 -1.26 3.99
N TYR A 351 32.25 -0.07 3.77
CA TYR A 351 31.64 0.36 2.51
C TYR A 351 32.31 1.66 2.06
N THR A 352 32.99 1.63 0.91
CA THR A 352 33.74 2.76 0.36
C THR A 352 33.10 3.29 -0.91
N PHE A 353 32.79 4.58 -0.91
CA PHE A 353 32.22 5.31 -2.03
C PHE A 353 33.24 6.31 -2.57
N HIS A 354 33.43 6.31 -3.88
CA HIS A 354 34.26 7.27 -4.60
C HIS A 354 33.36 8.36 -5.19
N ILE A 355 33.59 9.62 -4.88
CA ILE A 355 32.76 10.74 -5.32
C ILE A 355 33.07 11.07 -6.78
N ARG A 356 32.05 11.26 -7.62
CA ARG A 356 32.19 11.73 -9.01
C ARG A 356 32.84 13.10 -9.04
N SER A 357 33.75 13.32 -9.98
CA SER A 357 34.38 14.63 -10.17
C SER A 357 33.48 15.60 -10.93
N GLY A 358 33.52 16.88 -10.60
CA GLY A 358 32.85 17.95 -11.33
C GLY A 358 31.40 18.19 -10.91
N LEU A 359 30.88 17.49 -9.91
CA LEU A 359 29.58 17.75 -9.31
C LEU A 359 29.57 19.14 -8.64
N LYS A 360 28.39 19.77 -8.65
CA LYS A 360 28.16 21.10 -8.07
C LYS A 360 26.86 21.18 -7.33
N PHE A 361 26.84 21.93 -6.26
CA PHE A 361 25.61 22.37 -5.59
C PHE A 361 24.87 23.46 -6.38
N ALA A 362 23.63 23.75 -6.00
CA ALA A 362 22.78 24.73 -6.66
C ALA A 362 23.30 26.18 -6.63
N ASN A 363 24.26 26.49 -5.77
CA ASN A 363 24.99 27.78 -5.76
C ASN A 363 26.23 27.80 -6.68
N GLY A 364 26.59 26.64 -7.26
CA GLY A 364 27.75 26.45 -8.13
C GLY A 364 29.04 26.03 -7.41
N ASP A 365 29.01 25.87 -6.09
CA ASP A 365 30.15 25.36 -5.32
C ASP A 365 30.41 23.89 -5.64
N PRO A 366 31.65 23.42 -5.64
CA PRO A 366 31.96 22.03 -5.94
C PRO A 366 31.52 21.09 -4.81
N LEU A 367 30.86 19.98 -5.18
CA LEU A 367 30.60 18.89 -4.26
C LEU A 367 31.82 17.98 -4.15
N THR A 368 32.22 17.64 -2.93
CA THR A 368 33.42 16.87 -2.62
C THR A 368 33.11 15.74 -1.60
N ALA A 369 34.08 14.85 -1.40
CA ALA A 369 33.96 13.83 -0.34
C ALA A 369 33.83 14.45 1.07
N TRP A 370 34.27 15.67 1.28
CA TRP A 370 34.12 16.38 2.55
C TRP A 370 32.64 16.73 2.81
N ASP A 371 31.91 17.15 1.79
CA ASP A 371 30.51 17.50 1.93
C ASP A 371 29.65 16.24 2.26
N ALA A 372 29.90 15.15 1.56
CA ALA A 372 29.27 13.88 1.88
C ALA A 372 29.59 13.42 3.32
N TYR A 373 30.87 13.43 3.71
CA TYR A 373 31.29 13.06 5.07
C TYR A 373 30.60 13.92 6.14
N THR A 374 30.58 15.24 5.95
CA THR A 374 30.00 16.16 6.94
C THR A 374 28.48 16.05 7.02
N SER A 375 27.79 15.73 5.92
CA SER A 375 26.34 15.46 5.90
C SER A 375 26.00 14.26 6.78
N PHE A 376 26.66 13.13 6.59
CA PHE A 376 26.44 11.94 7.42
C PHE A 376 26.85 12.13 8.88
N VAL A 377 27.98 12.84 9.15
CA VAL A 377 28.36 13.19 10.53
C VAL A 377 27.28 14.04 11.18
N ARG A 378 26.70 14.99 10.43
CA ARG A 378 25.64 15.86 10.92
C ARG A 378 24.38 15.06 11.27
N THR A 379 23.96 14.13 10.41
CA THR A 379 22.85 13.20 10.65
C THR A 379 23.06 12.40 11.93
N LEU A 380 24.26 11.82 12.13
CA LEU A 380 24.58 11.07 13.35
C LEU A 380 24.63 11.94 14.61
N LEU A 381 25.00 13.22 14.49
CA LEU A 381 25.00 14.14 15.64
C LEU A 381 23.57 14.56 16.03
N PHE A 382 22.68 14.77 15.07
CA PHE A 382 21.28 15.13 15.37
C PHE A 382 20.55 14.02 16.09
N VAL A 383 20.67 12.78 15.66
CA VAL A 383 19.98 11.66 16.31
C VAL A 383 20.40 11.46 17.77
N GLN A 384 21.60 11.87 18.16
CA GLN A 384 22.02 11.82 19.56
C GLN A 384 21.31 12.85 20.43
N GLY A 385 20.82 13.93 19.83
CA GLY A 385 20.07 14.99 20.53
C GLY A 385 18.56 14.84 20.44
N SER A 386 18.06 14.19 19.38
CA SER A 386 16.62 14.02 19.13
C SER A 386 16.35 12.68 18.46
N PRO A 387 15.66 11.76 19.14
CA PRO A 387 15.38 10.42 18.60
C PRO A 387 14.34 10.40 17.46
N GLY A 388 13.67 11.50 17.21
CA GLY A 388 12.66 11.61 16.15
C GLY A 388 13.23 12.04 14.79
N THR A 389 14.51 11.74 14.48
CA THR A 389 15.13 12.00 13.17
C THR A 389 15.56 10.69 12.53
N ALA A 390 15.52 10.60 11.20
CA ALA A 390 15.87 9.39 10.45
C ALA A 390 17.33 8.91 10.65
N GLY A 391 18.21 9.73 11.22
CA GLY A 391 19.58 9.35 11.56
C GLY A 391 19.73 8.10 12.44
N TRP A 392 18.63 7.65 13.10
CA TRP A 392 18.65 6.40 13.87
C TRP A 392 18.96 5.19 12.99
N ILE A 393 18.47 5.19 11.73
CA ILE A 393 18.66 4.12 10.76
C ILE A 393 20.18 3.89 10.54
N LEU A 394 20.93 4.95 10.33
CA LEU A 394 22.40 4.87 10.19
C LEU A 394 23.10 4.57 11.51
N ALA A 395 22.64 5.19 12.60
CA ALA A 395 23.30 5.09 13.90
C ALA A 395 23.26 3.67 14.49
N GLN A 396 22.26 2.86 14.18
CA GLN A 396 22.14 1.48 14.69
C GLN A 396 23.31 0.58 14.28
N ASP A 397 23.95 0.87 13.15
CA ASP A 397 25.06 0.09 12.62
C ASP A 397 26.43 0.77 12.81
N LEU A 398 26.43 2.08 12.98
CA LEU A 398 27.65 2.89 13.03
C LEU A 398 28.07 3.26 14.46
N LEU A 399 27.12 3.33 15.39
CA LEU A 399 27.40 3.80 16.75
C LEU A 399 27.09 2.72 17.81
N PRO A 400 27.99 2.50 18.81
CA PRO A 400 27.77 1.50 19.86
C PRO A 400 26.50 1.70 20.68
N ALA A 401 26.02 2.94 20.78
CA ALA A 401 24.81 3.28 21.48
C ALA A 401 23.53 3.16 20.62
N GLY A 402 23.68 2.94 19.32
CA GLY A 402 22.58 2.96 18.35
C GLY A 402 21.93 4.33 18.20
N GLY A 403 20.72 4.37 17.64
CA GLY A 403 20.02 5.60 17.30
C GLY A 403 18.90 6.03 18.26
N PHE A 404 18.40 5.16 19.12
CA PHE A 404 17.16 5.43 19.86
C PHE A 404 17.31 5.95 21.29
N ALA A 405 18.54 6.23 21.75
CA ALA A 405 18.75 6.66 23.11
C ALA A 405 19.40 8.04 23.16
N PRO A 406 18.62 9.13 23.19
CA PRO A 406 19.14 10.47 23.33
C PRO A 406 19.88 10.61 24.67
N GLY A 407 20.98 11.37 24.66
CA GLY A 407 21.76 11.65 25.86
C GLY A 407 22.67 10.51 26.34
N LEU A 408 22.86 9.45 25.53
CA LEU A 408 23.81 8.37 25.84
C LEU A 408 25.26 8.86 25.89
N TYR A 409 25.59 9.87 25.12
CA TYR A 409 26.94 10.46 25.16
C TYR A 409 26.94 11.68 26.08
N THR A 410 27.33 11.48 27.32
CA THR A 410 27.68 12.56 28.26
C THR A 410 29.14 12.99 28.13
N ASN A 411 29.91 12.21 27.35
CA ASN A 411 31.33 12.43 27.10
C ASN A 411 31.56 12.70 25.62
N GLY A 412 31.90 13.95 25.30
CA GLY A 412 32.17 14.37 23.92
C GLY A 412 33.36 13.65 23.28
N THR A 413 34.33 13.14 24.03
CA THR A 413 35.45 12.36 23.48
C THR A 413 34.94 11.03 22.93
N ALA A 414 34.10 10.29 23.65
CA ALA A 414 33.56 9.04 23.18
C ALA A 414 32.68 9.25 21.94
N LEU A 415 31.85 10.28 21.93
CA LEU A 415 31.02 10.62 20.76
C LEU A 415 31.88 10.95 19.54
N TYR A 416 32.91 11.80 19.70
CA TYR A 416 33.80 12.18 18.65
C TYR A 416 34.59 10.99 18.08
N ASP A 417 35.16 10.15 18.94
CA ASP A 417 35.93 8.97 18.53
C ASP A 417 35.05 7.95 17.81
N ASN A 418 33.84 7.71 18.30
CA ASN A 418 32.89 6.76 17.68
C ASN A 418 32.48 7.24 16.29
N ILE A 419 32.01 8.48 16.12
CA ILE A 419 31.59 9.00 14.82
C ILE A 419 32.78 9.07 13.84
N THR A 420 33.94 9.58 14.25
CA THR A 420 35.12 9.73 13.35
C THR A 420 35.78 8.39 13.01
N SER A 421 35.54 7.33 13.78
CA SER A 421 35.96 5.98 13.42
C SER A 421 34.89 5.25 12.59
N ALA A 422 33.61 5.57 12.77
CA ALA A 422 32.52 4.99 12.01
C ALA A 422 32.48 5.51 10.56
N ILE A 423 32.80 6.78 10.34
CA ILE A 423 32.86 7.37 9.00
C ILE A 423 34.21 8.05 8.82
N THR A 424 34.93 7.71 7.75
CA THR A 424 36.20 8.29 7.40
C THR A 424 36.17 8.90 6.01
N VAL A 425 36.95 9.97 5.80
CA VAL A 425 37.03 10.67 4.53
C VAL A 425 38.47 10.80 4.07
N ASN A 426 38.71 10.68 2.77
CA ASN A 426 39.96 10.98 2.14
C ASN A 426 39.75 12.00 1.02
N ASN A 427 40.13 13.25 1.29
CA ASN A 427 39.97 14.37 0.36
C ASN A 427 40.90 14.29 -0.86
N VAL A 428 41.97 13.48 -0.81
CA VAL A 428 42.89 13.31 -1.96
C VAL A 428 42.30 12.31 -2.97
N THR A 429 41.80 11.18 -2.48
CA THR A 429 41.18 10.16 -3.33
C THR A 429 39.68 10.38 -3.54
N GLN A 430 39.13 11.42 -2.94
CA GLN A 430 37.68 11.74 -2.96
C GLN A 430 36.84 10.53 -2.56
N THR A 431 37.09 9.95 -1.39
CA THR A 431 36.39 8.78 -0.87
C THR A 431 35.79 9.02 0.50
N VAL A 432 34.60 8.47 0.71
CA VAL A 432 33.98 8.31 2.03
C VAL A 432 33.85 6.83 2.32
N THR A 433 34.25 6.41 3.51
CA THR A 433 34.15 5.01 3.94
C THR A 433 33.38 4.91 5.24
N PHE A 434 32.36 4.06 5.26
CA PHE A 434 31.60 3.69 6.45
C PHE A 434 32.17 2.41 7.04
N HIS A 435 32.30 2.36 8.35
CA HIS A 435 32.79 1.23 9.12
C HIS A 435 31.72 0.77 10.09
N LEU A 436 31.04 -0.32 9.74
CA LEU A 436 29.93 -0.87 10.51
C LEU A 436 30.43 -1.66 11.71
N LEU A 437 29.69 -1.61 12.79
CA LEU A 437 29.96 -2.40 14.02
C LEU A 437 29.56 -3.87 13.83
N LYS A 438 28.56 -4.11 13.00
CA LYS A 438 28.07 -5.43 12.58
C LYS A 438 27.76 -5.38 11.10
N ALA A 439 27.80 -6.54 10.43
CA ALA A 439 27.35 -6.62 9.05
C ALA A 439 25.84 -6.40 9.00
N ASP A 440 25.39 -5.61 8.02
CA ASP A 440 23.98 -5.36 7.79
C ASP A 440 23.68 -5.45 6.28
N PRO A 441 22.77 -6.34 5.85
CA PRO A 441 22.45 -6.51 4.44
C PRO A 441 21.63 -5.33 3.86
N ALA A 442 21.00 -4.51 4.70
CA ALA A 442 20.21 -3.35 4.30
C ALA A 442 21.02 -2.05 4.24
N PHE A 443 22.32 -2.06 4.56
CA PHE A 443 23.10 -0.82 4.66
C PHE A 443 23.11 0.04 3.39
N LEU A 444 23.03 -0.58 2.20
CA LEU A 444 22.94 0.18 0.95
C LEU A 444 21.58 0.89 0.81
N ASP A 445 20.51 0.32 1.35
CA ASP A 445 19.20 0.95 1.37
C ASP A 445 19.20 2.22 2.24
N TYR A 446 19.89 2.19 3.39
CA TYR A 446 20.06 3.39 4.25
C TYR A 446 20.83 4.52 3.57
N ILE A 447 21.78 4.18 2.71
CA ILE A 447 22.59 5.16 1.98
C ILE A 447 21.84 5.74 0.78
N ALA A 448 20.87 5.00 0.23
CA ALA A 448 20.03 5.43 -0.88
C ALA A 448 18.86 6.32 -0.44
N ASP A 449 18.54 6.33 0.86
CA ASP A 449 17.45 7.15 1.38
C ASP A 449 17.88 8.63 1.45
N PRO A 450 17.16 9.56 0.80
CA PRO A 450 17.46 10.99 0.87
C PRO A 450 17.26 11.59 2.27
N ILE A 451 16.36 11.03 3.09
CA ILE A 451 16.28 11.37 4.52
C ILE A 451 17.43 10.67 5.25
N GLY A 452 18.31 11.45 5.83
CA GLY A 452 19.54 10.98 6.47
C GLY A 452 20.73 10.84 5.54
N GLY A 453 20.52 10.55 4.23
CA GLY A 453 21.56 10.37 3.20
C GLY A 453 21.79 11.56 2.26
N GLY A 454 20.89 12.54 2.25
CA GLY A 454 20.97 13.72 1.39
C GLY A 454 22.22 14.57 1.66
N ILE A 455 22.96 14.90 0.60
CA ILE A 455 24.26 15.61 0.72
C ILE A 455 24.05 17.11 0.60
N ILE A 456 24.47 17.86 1.65
CA ILE A 456 24.35 19.31 1.73
C ILE A 456 25.71 19.98 1.54
N ASP A 457 25.73 21.17 0.92
CA ASP A 457 26.91 22.02 0.86
C ASP A 457 27.34 22.44 2.27
N TYR A 458 28.44 21.88 2.74
CA TYR A 458 28.94 22.15 4.08
C TYR A 458 29.42 23.58 4.24
N SER A 459 30.01 24.17 3.22
CA SER A 459 30.50 25.56 3.28
C SER A 459 29.36 26.56 3.42
N TRP A 460 28.25 26.29 2.72
CA TRP A 460 27.02 27.05 2.84
C TRP A 460 26.35 26.82 4.22
N ALA A 461 26.31 25.60 4.71
CA ALA A 461 25.77 25.28 6.04
C ALA A 461 26.55 26.02 7.14
N VAL A 462 27.88 26.06 7.06
CA VAL A 462 28.74 26.84 7.98
C VAL A 462 28.43 28.33 7.92
N ALA A 463 28.26 28.90 6.73
CA ALA A 463 27.94 30.31 6.55
C ALA A 463 26.58 30.71 7.16
N HIS A 464 25.67 29.74 7.29
CA HIS A 464 24.32 29.94 7.86
C HIS A 464 24.16 29.40 9.29
N GLY A 465 25.26 29.12 9.98
CA GLY A 465 25.29 28.82 11.42
C GLY A 465 25.11 27.32 11.77
N ALA A 466 25.02 26.41 10.76
CA ALA A 466 24.89 24.97 10.98
C ALA A 466 26.26 24.21 10.90
N GLY A 467 27.39 24.93 10.98
CA GLY A 467 28.73 24.35 10.95
C GLY A 467 29.04 23.49 12.18
N ILE A 468 29.70 22.37 11.92
CA ILE A 468 30.16 21.45 12.97
C ILE A 468 31.57 21.84 13.39
N THR A 469 31.81 21.98 14.69
CA THR A 469 33.16 22.11 15.22
C THR A 469 33.74 20.72 15.46
N PHE A 470 34.72 20.31 14.65
CA PHE A 470 35.32 18.97 14.70
C PHE A 470 36.26 18.79 15.89
N THR A 471 35.70 18.84 17.09
CA THR A 471 36.35 18.56 18.36
C THR A 471 35.37 17.80 19.28
N PRO A 472 35.84 17.06 20.28
CA PRO A 472 34.96 16.42 21.27
C PRO A 472 33.91 17.35 21.89
N ALA A 473 34.30 18.54 22.26
CA ALA A 473 33.40 19.54 22.84
C ALA A 473 32.39 20.07 21.80
N GLY A 474 32.82 20.23 20.53
CA GLY A 474 31.97 20.69 19.44
C GLY A 474 30.90 19.65 19.06
N PHE A 475 31.25 18.38 19.00
CA PHE A 475 30.29 17.31 18.75
C PHE A 475 29.26 17.21 19.87
N LEU A 476 29.71 17.24 21.12
CA LEU A 476 28.77 17.20 22.24
C LEU A 476 27.86 18.45 22.27
N ALA A 477 28.38 19.62 21.94
CA ALA A 477 27.57 20.84 21.83
C ALA A 477 26.52 20.72 20.71
N TYR A 478 26.86 20.07 19.60
CA TYR A 478 25.95 19.90 18.47
C TYR A 478 24.75 19.00 18.82
N THR A 479 24.92 18.02 19.70
CA THR A 479 23.80 17.16 20.18
C THR A 479 22.77 17.92 21.02
N SER A 480 23.06 19.13 21.46
CA SER A 480 22.08 19.99 22.14
C SER A 480 21.10 20.66 21.19
N TYR A 481 21.30 20.57 19.89
CA TYR A 481 20.34 20.99 18.89
C TYR A 481 19.22 19.99 18.89
N SER A 482 18.05 20.38 19.43
CA SER A 482 16.84 19.59 19.40
C SER A 482 15.87 20.13 18.35
N MET A 483 14.96 19.33 17.90
CA MET A 483 13.92 19.72 16.95
C MET A 483 13.08 20.91 17.42
N GLU A 484 12.99 21.16 18.74
CA GLU A 484 12.04 22.14 19.29
C GLU A 484 12.66 23.45 19.77
N SER A 485 13.91 23.48 20.25
CA SER A 485 14.39 24.67 20.99
C SER A 485 15.73 25.28 20.55
N ASN A 486 16.67 24.52 20.00
CA ASN A 486 18.04 24.98 19.66
C ASN A 486 18.40 24.78 18.21
N TYR A 487 17.40 24.59 17.40
CA TYR A 487 17.49 24.21 16.01
C TYR A 487 17.85 25.40 15.12
N ASN A 488 18.72 25.20 14.14
CA ASN A 488 18.98 26.22 13.13
C ASN A 488 17.81 26.33 12.16
N ASN A 489 16.87 27.21 12.47
CA ASN A 489 15.67 27.45 11.67
C ASN A 489 15.96 27.89 10.21
N TYR A 490 17.20 28.28 9.89
CA TYR A 490 17.53 28.66 8.52
C TYR A 490 17.55 27.44 7.60
N LEU A 491 18.24 26.36 8.00
CA LEU A 491 18.31 25.13 7.18
C LEU A 491 16.98 24.38 7.12
N ARG A 492 16.10 24.59 8.11
CA ARG A 492 14.78 24.00 8.12
C ARG A 492 13.97 24.34 6.88
N TYR A 493 14.12 25.55 6.35
CA TYR A 493 13.34 26.06 5.25
C TYR A 493 14.18 26.53 4.05
N ASN A 494 15.49 26.36 4.11
CA ASN A 494 16.41 26.72 3.05
C ASN A 494 17.35 25.55 2.75
N THR A 495 17.53 25.26 1.48
CA THR A 495 18.25 24.10 1.01
C THR A 495 19.49 24.49 0.18
N MET A 496 20.49 23.64 0.18
CA MET A 496 21.64 23.73 -0.72
C MET A 496 22.10 22.31 -1.07
N GLY A 497 21.32 21.67 -1.93
CA GLY A 497 21.60 20.36 -2.49
C GLY A 497 22.21 20.43 -3.89
N SER A 498 22.51 19.27 -4.44
CA SER A 498 23.04 19.09 -5.80
C SER A 498 22.02 18.46 -6.75
N GLY A 499 20.82 18.13 -6.27
CA GLY A 499 19.74 17.48 -7.01
C GLY A 499 19.24 18.27 -8.21
N PRO A 500 18.34 17.69 -8.99
CA PRO A 500 17.83 18.30 -10.24
C PRO A 500 17.05 19.60 -10.01
N TYR A 501 16.54 19.81 -8.80
CA TYR A 501 15.79 20.99 -8.42
C TYR A 501 16.41 21.74 -7.24
N MET A 502 15.96 22.99 -7.03
CA MET A 502 16.28 23.80 -5.86
C MET A 502 15.01 24.54 -5.40
N ILE A 503 14.85 24.77 -4.10
CA ILE A 503 13.75 25.58 -3.59
C ILE A 503 13.94 27.03 -4.02
N LYS A 504 12.97 27.56 -4.78
CA LYS A 504 12.91 28.95 -5.24
C LYS A 504 12.17 29.83 -4.25
N SER A 505 11.06 29.34 -3.70
CA SER A 505 10.25 30.05 -2.72
C SER A 505 9.48 29.06 -1.85
N TYR A 506 9.22 29.46 -0.62
CA TYR A 506 8.46 28.69 0.35
C TYR A 506 7.54 29.60 1.15
N GLN A 507 6.28 29.22 1.27
CA GLN A 507 5.26 29.85 2.10
C GLN A 507 4.80 28.84 3.15
N ILE A 508 5.18 29.06 4.41
CA ILE A 508 4.98 28.10 5.51
C ILE A 508 3.54 27.60 5.55
N GLY A 509 3.36 26.29 5.45
CA GLY A 509 2.09 25.60 5.52
C GLY A 509 1.12 25.92 4.38
N GLN A 510 1.60 26.44 3.26
CA GLN A 510 0.78 26.83 2.10
C GLN A 510 1.34 26.26 0.80
N SER A 511 2.63 26.51 0.49
CA SER A 511 3.18 26.11 -0.79
C SER A 511 4.72 26.17 -0.82
N VAL A 512 5.29 25.42 -1.75
CA VAL A 512 6.69 25.51 -2.13
C VAL A 512 6.81 25.57 -3.66
N THR A 513 7.83 26.27 -4.15
CA THR A 513 8.17 26.29 -5.57
C THR A 513 9.56 25.75 -5.77
N LEU A 514 9.70 24.71 -6.55
CA LEU A 514 10.98 24.17 -6.98
C LEU A 514 11.30 24.70 -8.39
N ALA A 515 12.56 25.15 -8.56
CA ALA A 515 13.07 25.56 -9.87
C ALA A 515 14.18 24.60 -10.30
N PRO A 516 14.37 24.38 -11.62
CA PRO A 516 15.50 23.61 -12.12
C PRO A 516 16.84 24.13 -11.57
N ASN A 517 17.68 23.19 -11.10
CA ASN A 517 19.04 23.50 -10.65
C ASN A 517 19.95 23.73 -11.88
N PRO A 518 20.48 24.95 -12.09
CA PRO A 518 21.29 25.26 -13.28
C PRO A 518 22.66 24.56 -13.27
N TYR A 519 23.06 23.98 -12.14
CA TYR A 519 24.34 23.31 -11.98
C TYR A 519 24.21 21.79 -11.87
N TYR A 520 22.98 21.26 -11.94
CA TYR A 520 22.77 19.81 -11.88
C TYR A 520 23.57 19.09 -12.95
N THR A 521 24.22 18.00 -12.56
CA THR A 521 25.06 17.20 -13.45
C THR A 521 24.37 15.89 -13.80
N PRO A 522 23.77 15.77 -15.01
CA PRO A 522 23.08 14.55 -15.44
C PRO A 522 23.92 13.28 -15.28
N ILE A 523 23.24 12.15 -15.09
CA ILE A 523 23.83 10.84 -14.88
C ILE A 523 23.72 10.04 -16.20
N PRO A 524 24.81 9.89 -16.97
CA PRO A 524 24.74 9.23 -18.27
C PRO A 524 24.26 7.78 -18.16
N GLY A 525 23.32 7.42 -19.00
CA GLY A 525 22.80 6.06 -19.10
C GLY A 525 21.73 5.68 -18.07
N VAL A 526 21.38 6.57 -17.14
CA VAL A 526 20.28 6.37 -16.18
C VAL A 526 19.03 7.07 -16.73
N PRO A 527 17.98 6.34 -17.11
CA PRO A 527 16.74 6.93 -17.60
C PRO A 527 16.17 7.92 -16.57
N GLY A 528 15.65 9.06 -17.03
CA GLY A 528 15.16 10.13 -16.14
C GLY A 528 16.27 11.05 -15.60
N PHE A 529 17.41 10.52 -15.20
CA PHE A 529 18.54 11.31 -14.65
C PHE A 529 19.59 11.72 -15.69
N ASN A 530 19.41 11.37 -16.96
CA ASN A 530 20.35 11.66 -18.03
C ASN A 530 20.17 13.04 -18.70
N HIS A 531 19.30 13.87 -18.15
CA HIS A 531 19.03 15.24 -18.60
C HIS A 531 18.88 16.20 -17.43
N THR A 532 18.85 17.50 -17.71
CA THR A 532 18.51 18.53 -16.71
C THR A 532 17.01 18.72 -16.63
N ALA A 533 16.50 19.05 -15.45
CA ALA A 533 15.12 19.49 -15.26
C ALA A 533 14.85 20.80 -16.05
N ASN A 534 13.65 20.95 -16.58
CA ASN A 534 13.23 22.14 -17.33
C ASN A 534 12.03 22.86 -16.72
N ASP A 535 11.12 22.10 -16.12
CA ASP A 535 9.85 22.64 -15.63
C ASP A 535 10.00 23.16 -14.20
N THR A 536 9.26 24.20 -13.86
CA THR A 536 9.11 24.65 -12.47
C THR A 536 8.02 23.84 -11.82
N ILE A 537 8.20 23.41 -10.58
CA ILE A 537 7.19 22.67 -9.81
C ILE A 537 6.60 23.62 -8.78
N TYR A 538 5.28 23.74 -8.77
CA TYR A 538 4.55 24.49 -7.76
C TYR A 538 3.70 23.50 -6.95
N ILE A 539 4.07 23.24 -5.71
CA ILE A 539 3.36 22.36 -4.77
C ILE A 539 2.54 23.25 -3.83
N GLN A 540 1.25 23.00 -3.74
CA GLN A 540 0.35 23.64 -2.79
C GLN A 540 -0.26 22.60 -1.86
N TRP A 541 -0.32 22.94 -0.57
CA TRP A 541 -0.89 22.10 0.47
C TRP A 541 -2.32 22.52 0.79
N GLU A 542 -3.27 21.62 0.58
CA GLU A 542 -4.69 21.86 0.84
C GLU A 542 -5.16 20.96 2.00
N LYS A 543 -5.87 21.57 2.96
CA LYS A 543 -6.36 20.86 4.14
C LYS A 543 -7.74 20.23 3.95
N ASP A 544 -8.52 20.80 3.04
CA ASP A 544 -9.88 20.37 2.77
C ASP A 544 -9.93 19.57 1.46
N PRO A 545 -10.18 18.25 1.54
CA PRO A 545 -10.27 17.41 0.34
C PRO A 545 -11.28 17.91 -0.68
N SER A 546 -12.39 18.53 -0.24
CA SER A 546 -13.42 19.06 -1.15
C SER A 546 -12.91 20.24 -1.96
N THR A 547 -12.06 21.08 -1.37
CA THR A 547 -11.40 22.19 -2.06
C THR A 547 -10.39 21.65 -3.07
N ALA A 548 -9.56 20.67 -2.67
CA ALA A 548 -8.59 20.03 -3.55
C ALA A 548 -9.29 19.36 -4.75
N LEU A 549 -10.42 18.70 -4.53
CA LEU A 549 -11.22 18.11 -5.59
C LEU A 549 -11.74 19.17 -6.58
N LEU A 550 -12.20 20.34 -6.11
CA LEU A 550 -12.63 21.44 -6.98
C LEU A 550 -11.47 22.01 -7.81
N ILE A 551 -10.27 22.07 -7.24
CA ILE A 551 -9.04 22.47 -7.96
C ILE A 551 -8.77 21.47 -9.10
N ALA A 552 -8.86 20.16 -8.83
CA ALA A 552 -8.70 19.11 -9.83
C ALA A 552 -9.79 19.17 -10.92
N GLU A 553 -11.05 19.31 -10.54
CA GLU A 553 -12.18 19.43 -11.50
C GLU A 553 -12.04 20.63 -12.43
N SER A 554 -11.50 21.74 -11.92
CA SER A 554 -11.26 22.96 -12.70
C SER A 554 -10.05 22.88 -13.62
N GLY A 555 -9.19 21.85 -13.47
CA GLY A 555 -7.95 21.68 -14.23
C GLY A 555 -6.84 22.67 -13.82
N GLN A 556 -6.86 23.13 -12.56
CA GLN A 556 -5.85 24.04 -12.01
C GLN A 556 -4.67 23.31 -11.36
N THR A 557 -4.70 22.00 -11.31
CA THR A 557 -3.58 21.16 -10.85
C THR A 557 -3.24 20.12 -11.91
N ASP A 558 -1.98 19.74 -11.98
CA ASP A 558 -1.49 18.69 -12.86
C ASP A 558 -1.38 17.35 -12.13
N ILE A 559 -1.12 17.37 -10.83
CA ILE A 559 -1.09 16.21 -9.96
C ILE A 559 -1.95 16.52 -8.74
N ILE A 560 -2.68 15.52 -8.23
CA ILE A 560 -3.37 15.62 -6.96
C ILE A 560 -3.09 14.35 -6.15
N GLU A 561 -2.74 14.53 -4.88
CA GLU A 561 -2.31 13.50 -3.96
C GLU A 561 -3.12 13.55 -2.66
N GLY A 562 -3.21 12.42 -1.95
CA GLY A 562 -3.88 12.35 -0.64
C GLY A 562 -5.41 12.49 -0.68
N LEU A 563 -6.08 12.33 -1.85
CA LEU A 563 -7.54 12.34 -1.90
C LEU A 563 -8.13 11.12 -1.20
N PRO A 564 -9.19 11.30 -0.39
CA PRO A 564 -9.91 10.18 0.21
C PRO A 564 -10.52 9.24 -0.84
N THR A 565 -10.59 7.96 -0.52
CA THR A 565 -11.10 6.92 -1.43
C THR A 565 -12.53 7.16 -1.91
N TYR A 566 -13.37 7.82 -1.11
CA TYR A 566 -14.75 8.17 -1.50
C TYR A 566 -14.83 9.22 -2.62
N ASP A 567 -13.76 9.93 -2.93
CA ASP A 567 -13.68 10.90 -4.04
C ASP A 567 -13.28 10.24 -5.38
N TYR A 568 -12.81 8.98 -5.34
CA TYR A 568 -12.41 8.23 -6.52
C TYR A 568 -13.46 8.21 -7.65
N PRO A 569 -14.78 8.04 -7.40
CA PRO A 569 -15.77 8.06 -8.46
C PRO A 569 -15.81 9.36 -9.27
N ILE A 570 -15.51 10.50 -8.63
CA ILE A 570 -15.42 11.81 -9.32
C ILE A 570 -14.15 11.85 -10.18
N MET A 571 -13.03 11.38 -9.67
CA MET A 571 -11.78 11.28 -10.42
C MET A 571 -11.92 10.30 -11.61
N ALA A 572 -12.57 9.18 -11.43
CA ALA A 572 -12.90 8.24 -12.51
C ALA A 572 -13.80 8.89 -13.59
N GLN A 573 -14.72 9.76 -13.19
CA GLN A 573 -15.52 10.54 -14.14
C GLN A 573 -14.64 11.53 -14.94
N LEU A 574 -13.70 12.22 -14.31
CA LEU A 574 -12.75 13.11 -14.98
C LEU A 574 -11.86 12.34 -15.97
N GLN A 575 -11.41 11.14 -15.58
CA GLN A 575 -10.69 10.22 -16.48
C GLN A 575 -11.54 9.84 -17.70
N SER A 576 -12.81 9.50 -17.50
CA SER A 576 -13.73 9.17 -18.61
C SER A 576 -13.94 10.31 -19.60
N GLN A 577 -13.74 11.57 -19.13
CA GLN A 577 -13.78 12.79 -19.94
C GLN A 577 -12.43 13.08 -20.62
N GLY A 578 -11.40 12.29 -20.37
CA GLY A 578 -10.05 12.50 -20.90
C GLY A 578 -9.29 13.68 -20.27
N LYS A 579 -9.72 14.15 -19.10
CA LYS A 579 -9.09 15.29 -18.41
C LYS A 579 -7.89 14.87 -17.57
N ILE A 580 -7.98 13.71 -16.95
CA ILE A 580 -6.93 13.15 -16.08
C ILE A 580 -6.65 11.71 -16.46
N THR A 581 -5.54 11.20 -15.95
CA THR A 581 -5.19 9.77 -15.91
C THR A 581 -5.11 9.33 -14.45
N ILE A 582 -5.57 8.13 -14.16
CA ILE A 582 -5.46 7.48 -12.85
C ILE A 582 -4.53 6.29 -13.01
N THR A 583 -3.51 6.22 -12.19
CA THR A 583 -2.60 5.06 -12.16
C THR A 583 -2.54 4.52 -10.75
N PRO A 584 -3.02 3.29 -10.50
CA PRO A 584 -2.84 2.61 -9.23
C PRO A 584 -1.42 2.03 -9.14
N PHE A 585 -0.88 1.98 -7.93
CA PHE A 585 0.34 1.23 -7.63
C PHE A 585 0.32 0.72 -6.19
N PRO A 586 0.88 -0.48 -5.90
CA PRO A 586 0.96 -0.99 -4.55
C PRO A 586 1.97 -0.15 -3.74
N THR A 587 1.58 0.23 -2.54
CA THR A 587 2.50 0.77 -1.54
C THR A 587 3.11 -0.37 -0.73
N LEU A 588 4.10 -0.06 0.11
CA LEU A 588 4.60 -1.02 1.10
C LEU A 588 3.95 -0.82 2.48
N SER A 589 2.94 0.05 2.57
CA SER A 589 2.21 0.32 3.83
C SER A 589 1.25 -0.81 4.16
N ILE A 590 1.35 -1.33 5.36
CA ILE A 590 0.53 -2.43 5.88
C ILE A 590 -0.13 -2.07 7.19
N PHE A 591 -1.31 -2.63 7.46
CA PHE A 591 -2.08 -2.43 8.69
C PHE A 591 -2.51 -3.76 9.31
N TRP A 592 -2.64 -3.77 10.62
CA TRP A 592 -3.01 -4.97 11.38
C TRP A 592 -3.60 -4.63 12.73
N PHE A 593 -4.32 -5.59 13.34
CA PHE A 593 -4.61 -5.60 14.77
C PHE A 593 -3.63 -6.52 15.49
N GLU A 594 -3.03 -6.05 16.57
CA GLU A 594 -2.07 -6.81 17.36
C GLU A 594 -2.61 -7.26 18.70
N TYR A 595 -2.05 -8.37 19.22
CA TYR A 595 -2.46 -9.00 20.45
C TYR A 595 -1.43 -8.77 21.57
N ASN A 596 -1.84 -8.25 22.70
CA ASN A 596 -0.98 -8.06 23.86
C ASN A 596 -0.93 -9.33 24.72
N PHE A 597 0.26 -9.93 24.86
CA PHE A 597 0.45 -11.16 25.67
C PHE A 597 0.50 -10.92 27.19
N ASN A 598 0.66 -9.68 27.60
CA ASN A 598 0.80 -9.32 29.01
C ASN A 598 0.06 -8.02 29.30
N VAL A 599 -1.28 -8.08 29.21
CA VAL A 599 -2.14 -6.90 29.43
C VAL A 599 -1.93 -6.38 30.85
N ASN A 600 -1.57 -5.10 30.99
CA ASN A 600 -1.47 -4.47 32.29
C ASN A 600 -2.86 -4.20 32.86
N THR A 601 -3.40 -5.20 33.56
CA THR A 601 -4.76 -5.13 34.15
C THR A 601 -4.92 -4.06 35.24
N THR A 602 -3.80 -3.59 35.83
CA THR A 602 -3.83 -2.48 36.79
C THR A 602 -4.10 -1.13 36.11
N MET A 603 -3.60 -0.97 34.89
CA MET A 603 -3.81 0.22 34.06
C MET A 603 -5.05 0.11 33.17
N LEU A 604 -5.63 -1.07 32.99
CA LEU A 604 -6.82 -1.27 32.16
C LEU A 604 -7.98 -0.29 32.48
N PRO A 605 -8.25 0.09 33.73
CA PRO A 605 -9.26 1.10 34.04
C PRO A 605 -8.98 2.51 33.50
N THR A 606 -7.75 2.82 33.07
CA THR A 606 -7.44 4.10 32.39
C THR A 606 -8.07 4.20 31.00
N LEU A 607 -8.38 3.07 30.38
CA LEU A 607 -9.06 2.99 29.08
C LEU A 607 -10.59 3.15 29.21
N GLY A 608 -11.13 2.93 30.41
CA GLY A 608 -12.56 3.01 30.75
C GLY A 608 -12.94 2.08 31.88
N SER A 609 -14.15 2.27 32.42
CA SER A 609 -14.63 1.45 33.53
C SER A 609 -15.26 0.15 33.07
N GLY A 610 -15.06 -0.92 33.84
CA GLY A 610 -15.74 -2.21 33.63
C GLY A 610 -15.00 -3.18 32.69
N TYR A 611 -13.85 -2.80 32.13
CA TYR A 611 -13.03 -3.71 31.36
C TYR A 611 -12.36 -4.75 32.25
N THR A 612 -12.38 -6.00 31.78
CA THR A 612 -11.79 -7.16 32.49
C THR A 612 -11.27 -8.18 31.50
N ILE A 613 -10.07 -8.71 31.76
CA ILE A 613 -9.45 -9.76 30.96
C ILE A 613 -8.41 -10.49 31.83
N PRO A 614 -8.20 -11.82 31.69
CA PRO A 614 -7.03 -12.47 32.25
C PRO A 614 -5.75 -11.86 31.65
N GLN A 615 -4.77 -11.55 32.49
CA GLN A 615 -3.53 -10.86 32.12
C GLN A 615 -2.83 -11.49 30.90
N TYR A 616 -2.80 -12.81 30.80
CA TYR A 616 -2.11 -13.60 29.77
C TYR A 616 -3.08 -14.23 28.76
N TYR A 617 -4.27 -13.67 28.57
CA TYR A 617 -5.31 -14.24 27.70
C TYR A 617 -4.83 -14.52 26.28
N PHE A 618 -4.11 -13.57 25.69
CA PHE A 618 -3.60 -13.69 24.34
C PHE A 618 -2.26 -14.43 24.20
N THR A 619 -1.69 -14.99 25.27
CA THR A 619 -0.57 -15.94 25.11
C THR A 619 -1.03 -17.26 24.48
N ASN A 620 -2.31 -17.59 24.58
CA ASN A 620 -2.89 -18.79 24.00
C ASN A 620 -3.06 -18.63 22.48
N LEU A 621 -2.36 -19.44 21.69
CA LEU A 621 -2.37 -19.39 20.22
C LEU A 621 -3.76 -19.64 19.64
N ASP A 622 -4.51 -20.58 20.23
CA ASP A 622 -5.84 -20.91 19.73
C ASP A 622 -6.83 -19.76 19.95
N VAL A 623 -6.64 -18.97 21.01
CA VAL A 623 -7.39 -17.72 21.21
C VAL A 623 -7.08 -16.74 20.07
N ARG A 624 -5.81 -16.47 19.80
CA ARG A 624 -5.43 -15.53 18.74
C ARG A 624 -5.92 -15.98 17.36
N ARG A 625 -5.80 -17.28 17.06
CA ARG A 625 -6.35 -17.88 15.85
C ARG A 625 -7.88 -17.74 15.79
N ALA A 626 -8.58 -17.99 16.91
CA ALA A 626 -10.04 -17.80 16.94
C ALA A 626 -10.44 -16.37 16.57
N TRP A 627 -9.77 -15.37 17.13
CA TRP A 627 -9.99 -13.96 16.80
C TRP A 627 -9.66 -13.68 15.34
N SER A 628 -8.51 -14.13 14.81
CA SER A 628 -8.12 -13.90 13.42
C SER A 628 -9.05 -14.59 12.41
N TYR A 629 -9.53 -15.82 12.68
CA TYR A 629 -10.53 -16.50 11.83
C TYR A 629 -11.93 -15.89 11.92
N ALA A 630 -12.20 -15.07 12.94
CA ALA A 630 -13.47 -14.36 13.10
C ALA A 630 -13.49 -12.99 12.42
N PHE A 631 -12.36 -12.46 11.97
CA PHE A 631 -12.29 -11.19 11.24
C PHE A 631 -12.73 -11.37 9.79
N ASN A 632 -13.68 -10.55 9.33
CA ASN A 632 -14.24 -10.65 8.00
C ASN A 632 -13.44 -9.83 6.98
N TYR A 633 -12.30 -10.37 6.54
CA TYR A 633 -11.37 -9.73 5.61
C TYR A 633 -12.05 -9.26 4.32
N THR A 634 -12.93 -10.08 3.74
CA THR A 634 -13.64 -9.73 2.50
C THR A 634 -14.55 -8.52 2.71
N ASN A 635 -15.35 -8.49 3.81
CA ASN A 635 -16.18 -7.33 4.10
C ASN A 635 -15.34 -6.08 4.37
N TYR A 636 -14.21 -6.24 5.04
CA TYR A 636 -13.29 -5.17 5.32
C TYR A 636 -12.78 -4.53 4.02
N ILE A 637 -12.15 -5.30 3.15
CA ILE A 637 -11.55 -4.83 1.90
C ILE A 637 -12.62 -4.33 0.92
N GLU A 638 -13.66 -5.12 0.65
CA GLU A 638 -14.61 -4.83 -0.41
C GLU A 638 -15.61 -3.71 -0.08
N ASN A 639 -16.06 -3.64 1.18
CA ASN A 639 -17.15 -2.76 1.55
C ASN A 639 -16.73 -1.60 2.45
N LEU A 640 -15.84 -1.82 3.42
CA LEU A 640 -15.43 -0.79 4.37
C LEU A 640 -14.30 0.06 3.80
N VAL A 641 -13.20 -0.52 3.38
CA VAL A 641 -12.16 0.17 2.60
C VAL A 641 -12.75 0.65 1.28
N GLY A 642 -13.56 -0.17 0.62
CA GLY A 642 -14.46 0.27 -0.43
C GLY A 642 -14.09 -0.17 -1.83
N ASN A 643 -13.31 -1.24 -2.04
CA ASN A 643 -12.94 -1.73 -3.37
C ASN A 643 -14.18 -1.94 -4.25
N ALA A 644 -15.13 -2.73 -3.80
CA ALA A 644 -16.37 -2.96 -4.54
C ALA A 644 -17.28 -1.73 -4.57
N LYS A 645 -17.28 -0.92 -3.50
CA LYS A 645 -18.14 0.25 -3.36
C LYS A 645 -17.76 1.40 -4.28
N TYR A 646 -16.47 1.64 -4.47
CA TYR A 646 -15.97 2.77 -5.26
C TYR A 646 -15.39 2.34 -6.61
N GLY A 647 -15.24 1.02 -6.85
CA GLY A 647 -14.86 0.45 -8.15
C GLY A 647 -13.37 0.49 -8.46
N ALA A 648 -12.53 0.48 -7.42
CA ALA A 648 -11.07 0.39 -7.54
C ALA A 648 -10.51 -0.41 -6.37
N ASP A 649 -9.34 -1.01 -6.56
CA ASP A 649 -8.65 -1.81 -5.56
C ASP A 649 -7.78 -0.91 -4.67
N PHE A 650 -8.39 -0.27 -3.65
CA PHE A 650 -7.69 0.62 -2.71
C PHE A 650 -6.78 -0.12 -1.76
N ALA A 651 -7.07 -1.37 -1.48
CA ALA A 651 -6.25 -2.24 -0.67
C ALA A 651 -6.53 -3.70 -1.00
N PHE A 652 -5.67 -4.58 -0.52
CA PHE A 652 -5.88 -6.01 -0.59
C PHE A 652 -5.49 -6.67 0.73
N HIS A 653 -6.13 -7.80 1.04
CA HIS A 653 -5.76 -8.59 2.21
C HIS A 653 -4.40 -9.23 1.98
N TYR A 654 -3.51 -9.04 2.92
CA TYR A 654 -2.16 -9.62 2.93
C TYR A 654 -1.98 -10.54 4.14
N THR A 655 -0.86 -11.27 4.19
CA THR A 655 -0.51 -12.13 5.33
C THR A 655 0.99 -12.11 5.53
N GLY A 656 1.40 -12.03 6.78
CA GLY A 656 2.81 -11.87 7.15
C GLY A 656 3.18 -10.41 7.36
N VAL A 657 4.43 -10.13 7.69
CA VAL A 657 4.91 -8.76 7.91
C VAL A 657 5.68 -8.20 6.73
N ILE A 658 6.10 -9.04 5.76
CA ILE A 658 6.77 -8.58 4.55
C ILE A 658 5.71 -8.27 3.49
N PRO A 659 5.53 -7.00 3.07
CA PRO A 659 4.51 -6.61 2.10
C PRO A 659 4.84 -7.06 0.68
N GLU A 660 3.80 -7.18 -0.16
CA GLU A 660 3.97 -7.39 -1.60
C GLU A 660 4.73 -6.21 -2.24
N GLY A 661 5.69 -6.52 -3.09
CA GLY A 661 6.60 -5.52 -3.67
C GLY A 661 7.95 -5.41 -2.97
N MET A 662 8.10 -6.03 -1.79
CA MET A 662 9.38 -6.08 -1.07
C MET A 662 10.12 -7.39 -1.36
N PRO A 663 11.47 -7.38 -1.45
CA PRO A 663 12.25 -8.62 -1.50
C PRO A 663 11.93 -9.55 -0.32
N GLY A 664 11.69 -10.84 -0.57
CA GLY A 664 11.34 -11.82 0.47
C GLY A 664 9.85 -11.98 0.72
N TYR A 665 8.98 -11.22 0.03
CA TYR A 665 7.54 -11.42 0.13
C TYR A 665 7.13 -12.86 -0.23
N MET A 666 6.28 -13.45 0.59
CA MET A 666 5.68 -14.77 0.35
C MET A 666 4.16 -14.63 0.24
N THR A 667 3.59 -15.17 -0.84
CA THR A 667 2.13 -15.20 -0.96
C THR A 667 1.50 -16.09 0.12
N PRO A 668 0.20 -15.91 0.46
CA PRO A 668 -0.51 -16.77 1.40
C PRO A 668 -0.40 -18.27 1.05
N GLU A 669 -0.35 -18.61 -0.25
CA GLU A 669 -0.16 -19.98 -0.73
C GLU A 669 1.27 -20.50 -0.45
N GLN A 670 2.28 -19.66 -0.67
CA GLN A 670 3.68 -20.01 -0.37
C GLN A 670 3.89 -20.20 1.14
N LEU A 671 3.32 -19.31 1.96
CA LEU A 671 3.32 -19.45 3.42
C LEU A 671 2.66 -20.77 3.86
N THR A 672 1.50 -21.09 3.29
CA THR A 672 0.80 -22.35 3.58
C THR A 672 1.62 -23.57 3.16
N GLN A 673 2.24 -23.53 1.98
CA GLN A 673 3.13 -24.61 1.50
C GLN A 673 4.37 -24.76 2.37
N ALA A 674 4.86 -23.67 2.95
CA ALA A 674 5.97 -23.69 3.90
C ALA A 674 5.55 -24.15 5.32
N GLY A 675 4.25 -24.38 5.55
CA GLY A 675 3.72 -24.94 6.79
C GLY A 675 3.09 -23.90 7.74
N ALA A 676 2.91 -22.65 7.32
CA ALA A 676 2.20 -21.67 8.12
C ALA A 676 0.69 -21.92 8.12
N VAL A 677 0.04 -21.56 9.21
CA VAL A 677 -1.43 -21.49 9.32
C VAL A 677 -1.86 -20.08 8.98
N VAL A 678 -2.38 -19.87 7.78
CA VAL A 678 -2.87 -18.57 7.29
C VAL A 678 -4.35 -18.43 7.65
N PRO A 679 -4.73 -17.47 8.52
CA PRO A 679 -6.13 -17.25 8.87
C PRO A 679 -6.95 -16.74 7.68
N VAL A 680 -8.17 -17.28 7.55
CA VAL A 680 -9.20 -16.80 6.64
C VAL A 680 -10.52 -16.69 7.40
N TYR A 681 -11.43 -15.85 6.94
CA TYR A 681 -12.74 -15.71 7.62
C TYR A 681 -13.50 -17.03 7.65
N ASN A 682 -13.63 -17.63 8.84
CA ASN A 682 -14.35 -18.88 9.04
C ASN A 682 -14.83 -19.06 10.49
N LEU A 683 -16.09 -18.79 10.76
CA LEU A 683 -16.67 -18.84 12.10
C LEU A 683 -16.69 -20.24 12.71
N THR A 684 -16.77 -21.27 11.89
CA THR A 684 -16.74 -22.67 12.37
C THR A 684 -15.34 -22.99 12.92
N ILE A 685 -14.30 -22.62 12.19
CA ILE A 685 -12.90 -22.79 12.60
C ILE A 685 -12.60 -21.90 13.80
N ALA A 686 -13.03 -20.64 13.77
CA ALA A 686 -12.87 -19.71 14.88
C ALA A 686 -13.46 -20.28 16.19
N LYS A 687 -14.68 -20.79 16.13
CA LYS A 687 -15.33 -21.46 17.27
C LYS A 687 -14.58 -22.70 17.73
N GLN A 688 -14.07 -23.50 16.82
CA GLN A 688 -13.28 -24.68 17.13
C GLN A 688 -12.02 -24.30 17.90
N TYR A 689 -11.24 -23.33 17.42
CA TYR A 689 -10.07 -22.82 18.11
C TYR A 689 -10.42 -22.23 19.49
N MET A 690 -11.55 -21.51 19.59
CA MET A 690 -11.98 -20.96 20.88
C MET A 690 -12.28 -22.07 21.89
N ILE A 691 -12.85 -23.20 21.47
CA ILE A 691 -13.09 -24.39 22.32
C ILE A 691 -11.76 -25.10 22.66
N GLU A 692 -10.88 -25.28 21.68
CA GLU A 692 -9.57 -25.94 21.85
C GLU A 692 -8.64 -25.17 22.77
N SER A 693 -8.77 -23.85 22.83
CA SER A 693 -8.02 -22.97 23.73
C SER A 693 -8.24 -23.31 25.21
N GLY A 694 -9.35 -23.95 25.54
CA GLY A 694 -9.78 -24.18 26.93
C GLY A 694 -10.32 -22.92 27.62
N LEU A 695 -10.42 -21.79 26.90
CA LEU A 695 -10.91 -20.51 27.43
C LEU A 695 -12.33 -20.17 26.94
N TYR A 696 -12.96 -21.07 26.20
CA TYR A 696 -14.37 -20.94 25.80
C TYR A 696 -15.26 -20.77 27.04
N ASN A 697 -16.20 -19.84 27.00
CA ASN A 697 -17.01 -19.37 28.13
C ASN A 697 -16.25 -18.61 29.24
N THR A 698 -15.01 -18.21 29.02
CA THR A 698 -14.31 -17.29 29.92
C THR A 698 -14.88 -15.88 29.72
N SER A 699 -15.43 -15.29 30.79
CA SER A 699 -15.98 -13.93 30.72
C SER A 699 -14.87 -12.91 30.61
N ILE A 700 -14.88 -12.16 29.51
CA ILE A 700 -14.03 -10.99 29.29
C ILE A 700 -14.89 -9.80 28.86
N ASN A 701 -14.42 -8.60 29.15
CA ASN A 701 -14.94 -7.33 28.61
C ASN A 701 -13.74 -6.45 28.27
N ILE A 702 -13.48 -6.23 26.98
CA ILE A 702 -12.26 -5.57 26.52
C ILE A 702 -12.54 -4.40 25.57
N PRO A 703 -11.71 -3.34 25.61
CA PRO A 703 -11.65 -2.41 24.49
C PRO A 703 -10.82 -2.99 23.35
N ILE A 704 -11.26 -2.74 22.12
CA ILE A 704 -10.45 -2.87 20.91
C ILE A 704 -10.18 -1.46 20.40
N ILE A 705 -8.91 -1.08 20.36
CA ILE A 705 -8.52 0.29 20.09
C ILE A 705 -8.37 0.53 18.59
N VAL A 706 -8.94 1.63 18.11
CA VAL A 706 -8.81 2.14 16.74
C VAL A 706 -8.38 3.60 16.76
N TYR A 707 -7.83 4.09 15.67
CA TYR A 707 -7.44 5.50 15.55
C TYR A 707 -8.63 6.44 15.67
N ALA A 708 -8.43 7.54 16.40
CA ALA A 708 -9.43 8.59 16.49
C ALA A 708 -9.70 9.20 15.11
N GLY A 709 -10.96 9.18 14.70
CA GLY A 709 -11.37 9.72 13.40
C GLY A 709 -11.38 8.72 12.26
N ASP A 710 -11.01 7.45 12.49
CA ASP A 710 -11.11 6.39 11.49
C ASP A 710 -12.44 5.61 11.60
N PRO A 711 -13.42 5.91 10.74
CA PRO A 711 -14.71 5.23 10.75
C PRO A 711 -14.65 3.84 10.10
N VAL A 712 -13.65 3.56 9.24
CA VAL A 712 -13.50 2.31 8.51
C VAL A 712 -13.11 1.20 9.48
N ASP A 713 -12.04 1.40 10.20
CA ASP A 713 -11.57 0.47 11.22
C ASP A 713 -12.54 0.34 12.38
N PHE A 714 -13.20 1.43 12.76
CA PHE A 714 -14.23 1.37 13.80
C PHE A 714 -15.39 0.47 13.39
N ALA A 715 -15.86 0.57 12.16
CA ALA A 715 -16.92 -0.31 11.64
C ALA A 715 -16.45 -1.77 11.53
N ALA A 716 -15.20 -1.99 11.11
CA ALA A 716 -14.61 -3.33 11.06
C ALA A 716 -14.54 -3.99 12.43
N VAL A 717 -14.13 -3.24 13.44
CA VAL A 717 -14.09 -3.73 14.83
C VAL A 717 -15.48 -4.01 15.38
N GLN A 718 -16.49 -3.22 15.06
CA GLN A 718 -17.87 -3.51 15.46
C GLN A 718 -18.40 -4.81 14.85
N ASP A 719 -18.09 -5.06 13.56
CA ASP A 719 -18.41 -6.32 12.89
C ASP A 719 -17.69 -7.50 13.55
N TRP A 720 -16.40 -7.33 13.82
CA TRP A 720 -15.56 -8.34 14.48
C TRP A 720 -16.05 -8.68 15.89
N ILE A 721 -16.45 -7.68 16.69
CA ILE A 721 -17.05 -7.86 18.01
C ILE A 721 -18.33 -8.69 17.90
N THR A 722 -19.25 -8.30 17.02
CA THR A 722 -20.51 -9.03 16.77
C THR A 722 -20.24 -10.49 16.44
N THR A 723 -19.24 -10.74 15.63
CA THR A 723 -18.83 -12.08 15.23
C THR A 723 -18.29 -12.88 16.41
N MET A 724 -17.38 -12.30 17.20
CA MET A 724 -16.82 -12.99 18.37
C MET A 724 -17.84 -13.26 19.47
N GLU A 725 -18.76 -12.32 19.72
CA GLU A 725 -19.88 -12.52 20.69
C GLU A 725 -20.83 -13.63 20.22
N SER A 726 -21.00 -13.81 18.90
CA SER A 726 -21.77 -14.92 18.34
C SER A 726 -21.10 -16.29 18.54
N ILE A 727 -19.76 -16.32 18.59
CA ILE A 727 -18.95 -17.51 18.82
C ILE A 727 -18.98 -17.89 20.29
N ASP A 728 -18.71 -16.93 21.17
CA ASP A 728 -18.71 -17.10 22.63
C ASP A 728 -19.45 -15.93 23.31
N PRO A 729 -20.68 -16.14 23.79
CA PRO A 729 -21.49 -15.10 24.42
C PRO A 729 -20.92 -14.51 25.71
N ASN A 730 -19.85 -15.04 26.27
CA ASN A 730 -19.16 -14.49 27.44
C ASN A 730 -18.02 -13.53 27.06
N ILE A 731 -17.74 -13.41 25.78
CA ILE A 731 -16.87 -12.35 25.24
C ILE A 731 -17.74 -11.10 25.07
N HIS A 732 -17.32 -10.01 25.70
CA HIS A 732 -17.84 -8.67 25.47
C HIS A 732 -16.68 -7.77 25.07
N ALA A 733 -16.90 -6.95 24.05
CA ALA A 733 -15.88 -6.00 23.61
C ALA A 733 -16.52 -4.67 23.18
N THR A 734 -15.72 -3.63 23.14
CA THR A 734 -16.15 -2.30 22.72
C THR A 734 -15.09 -1.68 21.84
N ALA A 735 -15.47 -1.21 20.64
CA ALA A 735 -14.59 -0.40 19.81
C ALA A 735 -14.35 0.95 20.51
N LEU A 736 -13.08 1.34 20.66
CA LEU A 736 -12.70 2.55 21.37
C LEU A 736 -11.74 3.39 20.51
N TYR A 737 -12.17 4.62 20.18
CA TYR A 737 -11.29 5.59 19.53
C TYR A 737 -10.21 6.08 20.47
N MET A 738 -8.99 6.17 19.96
CA MET A 738 -7.84 6.72 20.69
C MET A 738 -6.92 7.51 19.76
N GLU A 739 -6.42 8.63 20.24
CA GLU A 739 -5.42 9.41 19.48
C GLU A 739 -4.12 8.61 19.31
N PHE A 740 -3.49 8.71 18.16
CA PHE A 740 -2.25 7.99 17.84
C PHE A 740 -1.18 8.18 18.92
N SER A 741 -0.96 9.42 19.38
CA SER A 741 0.00 9.72 20.44
C SER A 741 -0.31 9.03 21.78
N GLN A 742 -1.58 8.76 22.07
CA GLN A 742 -1.98 8.02 23.26
C GLN A 742 -1.71 6.52 23.11
N ILE A 743 -1.97 5.95 21.91
CA ILE A 743 -1.64 4.55 21.61
C ILE A 743 -0.14 4.33 21.83
N ILE A 744 0.69 5.15 21.18
CA ILE A 744 2.15 5.09 21.33
C ILE A 744 2.59 5.32 22.80
N GLY A 745 1.92 6.22 23.51
CA GLY A 745 2.18 6.46 24.94
C GLY A 745 1.91 5.25 25.84
N TYR A 746 0.99 4.35 25.45
CA TYR A 746 0.72 3.10 26.17
C TYR A 746 1.63 1.94 25.73
N MET A 747 2.30 2.03 24.58
CA MET A 747 3.20 0.98 24.06
C MET A 747 4.53 0.92 24.82
N VAL A 748 4.46 0.87 26.13
CA VAL A 748 5.65 0.76 27.01
C VAL A 748 5.68 -0.65 27.61
N ALA A 749 6.84 -1.31 27.51
CA ALA A 749 7.03 -2.65 28.01
C ALA A 749 6.54 -2.82 29.46
N GLY A 750 5.63 -3.77 29.68
CA GLY A 750 5.01 -4.06 30.97
C GLY A 750 4.00 -3.02 31.48
N GLN A 751 3.74 -1.95 30.71
CA GLN A 751 2.75 -0.92 31.08
C GLN A 751 1.55 -0.88 30.14
N ASN A 752 1.59 -1.62 29.02
CA ASN A 752 0.54 -1.59 27.99
C ASN A 752 -0.79 -2.21 28.50
N PRO A 753 -1.86 -1.41 28.66
CA PRO A 753 -3.17 -1.90 29.08
C PRO A 753 -4.06 -2.34 27.91
N MET A 754 -3.67 -2.07 26.64
CA MET A 754 -4.48 -2.35 25.46
C MET A 754 -4.45 -3.84 25.13
N PRO A 755 -5.61 -4.55 25.10
CA PRO A 755 -5.63 -5.98 24.78
C PRO A 755 -5.46 -6.28 23.30
N ILE A 756 -6.18 -5.52 22.46
CA ILE A 756 -6.13 -5.53 20.99
C ILE A 756 -6.15 -4.07 20.52
N TYR A 757 -5.30 -3.74 19.56
CA TYR A 757 -5.27 -2.41 18.99
C TYR A 757 -4.71 -2.42 17.57
N ILE A 758 -5.13 -1.45 16.75
CA ILE A 758 -4.65 -1.30 15.38
C ILE A 758 -3.36 -0.51 15.34
N LEU A 759 -2.48 -0.91 14.46
CA LEU A 759 -1.33 -0.12 14.00
C LEU A 759 -1.08 -0.38 12.51
N GLY A 760 -0.25 0.47 11.92
CA GLY A 760 0.27 0.35 10.57
C GLY A 760 1.78 0.58 10.55
N TRP A 761 2.40 0.23 9.46
CA TRP A 761 3.81 0.48 9.18
C TRP A 761 3.98 0.88 7.72
N ALA A 762 4.59 2.02 7.50
CA ALA A 762 5.15 2.44 6.22
C ALA A 762 6.66 2.23 6.29
N PRO A 763 7.33 1.81 5.22
CA PRO A 763 8.73 1.44 5.29
C PRO A 763 9.65 2.66 5.41
N ASP A 764 10.67 2.54 6.25
CA ASP A 764 11.83 3.44 6.24
C ASP A 764 12.81 3.08 5.11
N TYR A 765 12.87 1.79 4.74
CA TYR A 765 13.68 1.27 3.64
C TYR A 765 13.12 -0.07 3.13
N PRO A 766 13.30 -0.43 1.84
CA PRO A 766 12.64 -1.59 1.26
C PRO A 766 13.41 -2.90 1.49
N PHE A 767 13.66 -3.24 2.72
CA PHE A 767 14.29 -4.51 3.10
C PHE A 767 13.55 -5.16 4.28
N PRO A 768 13.44 -6.51 4.36
CA PRO A 768 12.65 -7.20 5.38
C PRO A 768 13.02 -6.86 6.83
N SER A 769 14.26 -6.44 7.10
CA SER A 769 14.65 -6.02 8.45
C SER A 769 13.81 -4.88 8.99
N ASP A 770 13.31 -4.01 8.11
CA ASP A 770 12.48 -2.85 8.48
C ASP A 770 11.12 -3.26 9.09
N TYR A 771 10.66 -4.45 8.77
CA TYR A 771 9.42 -5.03 9.29
C TYR A 771 9.68 -6.09 10.36
N MET A 772 10.60 -7.01 10.08
CA MET A 772 10.86 -8.15 10.94
C MET A 772 11.38 -7.77 12.32
N ILE A 773 12.23 -6.73 12.38
CA ILE A 773 12.83 -6.29 13.65
C ILE A 773 11.78 -5.63 14.55
N PRO A 774 11.08 -4.56 14.14
CA PRO A 774 10.07 -3.95 14.98
C PRO A 774 8.89 -4.86 15.28
N MET A 775 8.47 -5.69 14.30
CA MET A 775 7.21 -6.41 14.37
C MET A 775 7.31 -7.81 14.96
N TYR A 776 8.40 -8.55 14.78
CA TYR A 776 8.52 -9.93 15.26
C TYR A 776 9.56 -10.11 16.35
N GLN A 777 10.61 -9.30 16.37
CA GLN A 777 11.69 -9.52 17.33
C GLN A 777 11.24 -9.19 18.76
N GLU A 778 11.62 -10.02 19.75
CA GLU A 778 11.20 -9.86 21.16
C GLU A 778 11.55 -8.50 21.76
N ASN A 779 12.64 -7.90 21.33
CA ASN A 779 13.10 -6.57 21.74
C ASN A 779 12.75 -5.47 20.73
N GLY A 780 12.04 -5.80 19.65
CA GLY A 780 11.48 -4.85 18.70
C GLY A 780 10.38 -4.01 19.32
N THR A 781 9.98 -2.96 18.63
CA THR A 781 8.99 -1.98 19.14
C THR A 781 7.71 -2.66 19.62
N TYR A 782 7.15 -3.54 18.79
CA TYR A 782 5.89 -4.23 19.07
C TYR A 782 6.10 -5.45 19.99
N GLY A 783 7.17 -6.20 19.76
CA GLY A 783 7.50 -7.34 20.60
C GLY A 783 7.68 -6.96 22.07
N ALA A 784 8.42 -5.89 22.34
CA ALA A 784 8.64 -5.37 23.68
C ALA A 784 7.34 -4.80 24.32
N ALA A 785 6.55 -4.04 23.55
CA ALA A 785 5.31 -3.41 24.03
C ALA A 785 4.24 -4.44 24.39
N ASN A 786 4.17 -5.57 23.65
CA ASN A 786 3.17 -6.62 23.79
C ASN A 786 3.68 -7.87 24.51
N ALA A 787 4.94 -7.85 24.97
CA ALA A 787 5.58 -8.96 25.68
C ALA A 787 5.62 -10.28 24.84
N TRP A 788 5.84 -10.16 23.53
CA TRP A 788 6.04 -11.32 22.67
C TRP A 788 7.44 -11.86 22.86
N ASN A 789 7.59 -12.74 23.80
CA ASN A 789 8.88 -13.35 24.08
C ASN A 789 8.73 -14.79 24.60
N PRO A 790 9.74 -15.65 24.38
CA PRO A 790 9.72 -17.05 24.78
C PRO A 790 9.48 -17.25 26.27
N GLN A 791 9.95 -16.32 27.11
CA GLN A 791 9.86 -16.45 28.56
C GLN A 791 8.41 -16.29 29.04
N ILE A 792 7.67 -15.33 28.50
CA ILE A 792 6.24 -15.12 28.82
C ILE A 792 5.42 -16.31 28.34
N LEU A 793 5.66 -16.79 27.11
CA LEU A 793 4.96 -17.95 26.56
C LEU A 793 5.21 -19.22 27.39
N ALA A 794 6.46 -19.47 27.80
CA ALA A 794 6.80 -20.60 28.64
C ALA A 794 6.16 -20.51 30.04
N ALA A 795 6.20 -19.31 30.65
CA ALA A 795 5.59 -19.06 31.95
C ALA A 795 4.05 -19.17 31.92
N ALA A 796 3.43 -18.82 30.82
CA ALA A 796 1.98 -18.98 30.58
C ALA A 796 1.58 -20.44 30.25
N GLY A 797 2.51 -21.38 30.18
CA GLY A 797 2.23 -22.79 29.92
C GLY A 797 2.27 -23.19 28.44
N HIS A 798 2.88 -22.38 27.56
CA HIS A 798 2.98 -22.61 26.12
C HIS A 798 4.42 -22.90 25.64
N PRO A 799 5.10 -23.97 26.12
CA PRO A 799 6.53 -24.20 25.85
C PRO A 799 6.85 -24.50 24.37
N ASN A 800 5.88 -24.97 23.58
CA ASN A 800 6.10 -25.21 22.15
C ASN A 800 6.11 -23.89 21.39
N GLN A 801 5.16 -23.00 21.66
CA GLN A 801 5.16 -21.64 21.09
C GLN A 801 6.41 -20.86 21.50
N ALA A 802 6.87 -21.02 22.76
CA ALA A 802 8.11 -20.41 23.22
C ALA A 802 9.34 -20.88 22.42
N LYS A 803 9.38 -22.14 21.97
CA LYS A 803 10.46 -22.65 21.12
C LYS A 803 10.39 -22.10 19.69
N GLU A 804 9.18 -21.99 19.14
CA GLU A 804 8.97 -21.42 17.79
C GLU A 804 9.33 -19.93 17.77
N ASP A 805 8.92 -19.18 18.81
CA ASP A 805 9.27 -17.79 18.99
C ASP A 805 10.80 -17.59 19.14
N ALA A 806 11.46 -18.41 19.97
CA ALA A 806 12.91 -18.36 20.11
C ALA A 806 13.63 -18.69 18.78
N LEU A 807 13.11 -19.63 17.99
CA LEU A 807 13.67 -19.98 16.69
C LEU A 807 13.46 -18.85 15.67
N MET A 808 12.29 -18.22 15.66
CA MET A 808 12.01 -17.03 14.83
C MET A 808 12.99 -15.91 15.15
N ASN A 809 13.16 -15.56 16.43
CA ASN A 809 14.13 -14.56 16.87
C ASN A 809 15.57 -14.93 16.46
N GLN A 810 15.94 -16.24 16.48
CA GLN A 810 17.24 -16.70 16.01
C GLN A 810 17.42 -16.47 14.51
N TYR A 811 16.41 -16.76 13.68
CA TYR A 811 16.48 -16.53 12.23
C TYR A 811 16.59 -15.03 11.91
N ILE A 812 15.86 -14.17 12.63
CA ILE A 812 16.00 -12.72 12.47
C ILE A 812 17.44 -12.28 12.83
N ALA A 813 17.99 -12.80 13.93
CA ALA A 813 19.36 -12.50 14.35
C ALA A 813 20.40 -13.01 13.32
N ASP A 814 20.20 -14.22 12.75
CA ASP A 814 21.07 -14.79 11.73
C ASP A 814 21.01 -13.96 10.43
N ALA A 815 19.83 -13.46 10.06
CA ALA A 815 19.65 -12.55 8.94
C ALA A 815 20.39 -11.22 9.15
N GLN A 816 20.27 -10.62 10.34
CA GLN A 816 20.99 -9.40 10.70
C GLN A 816 22.52 -9.60 10.78
N ALA A 817 22.98 -10.79 11.11
CA ALA A 817 24.41 -11.10 11.25
C ALA A 817 25.14 -11.33 9.93
N THR A 818 24.41 -11.48 8.82
CA THR A 818 25.01 -11.66 7.49
C THR A 818 24.96 -10.37 6.67
N GLY A 819 26.08 -9.93 6.10
CA GLY A 819 26.06 -8.85 5.12
C GLY A 819 25.62 -9.27 3.71
N ASN A 820 25.24 -10.54 3.52
CA ASN A 820 24.79 -11.08 2.24
C ASN A 820 23.25 -11.01 2.15
N ALA A 821 22.73 -10.06 1.41
CA ALA A 821 21.29 -9.85 1.27
C ALA A 821 20.53 -11.11 0.82
N THR A 822 21.07 -11.89 -0.13
CA THR A 822 20.42 -13.15 -0.59
C THR A 822 20.35 -14.21 0.53
N LEU A 823 21.33 -14.27 1.41
CA LEU A 823 21.30 -15.19 2.54
C LEU A 823 20.36 -14.69 3.64
N ALA A 824 20.37 -13.38 3.89
CA ALA A 824 19.46 -12.75 4.84
C ALA A 824 17.99 -13.00 4.47
N LEU A 825 17.61 -12.82 3.20
CA LEU A 825 16.27 -13.13 2.73
C LEU A 825 15.80 -14.54 3.06
N LYS A 826 16.68 -15.56 2.94
CA LYS A 826 16.32 -16.93 3.30
C LYS A 826 16.04 -17.13 4.79
N TYR A 827 16.74 -16.40 5.64
CA TYR A 827 16.47 -16.42 7.07
C TYR A 827 15.17 -15.67 7.40
N TYR A 828 14.92 -14.53 6.74
CA TYR A 828 13.66 -13.80 6.89
C TYR A 828 12.46 -14.62 6.42
N ASP A 829 12.55 -15.35 5.29
CA ASP A 829 11.52 -16.30 4.84
C ASP A 829 11.17 -17.32 5.94
N GLN A 830 12.18 -17.85 6.63
CA GLN A 830 11.96 -18.83 7.71
C GLN A 830 11.34 -18.19 8.95
N ALA A 831 11.75 -16.95 9.28
CA ALA A 831 11.16 -16.19 10.38
C ALA A 831 9.70 -15.82 10.08
N GLU A 832 9.38 -15.43 8.84
CA GLU A 832 8.04 -15.08 8.39
C GLU A 832 7.05 -16.24 8.57
N VAL A 833 7.43 -17.44 8.15
CA VAL A 833 6.61 -18.65 8.32
C VAL A 833 6.28 -18.91 9.80
N LEU A 834 7.26 -18.74 10.69
CA LEU A 834 7.06 -18.91 12.13
C LEU A 834 6.21 -17.78 12.73
N GLY A 835 6.43 -16.53 12.33
CA GLY A 835 5.68 -15.39 12.81
C GLY A 835 4.19 -15.46 12.45
N VAL A 836 3.90 -15.83 11.21
CA VAL A 836 2.51 -16.09 10.76
C VAL A 836 1.89 -17.23 11.55
N ASN A 837 2.65 -18.31 11.80
CA ASN A 837 2.17 -19.46 12.55
C ASN A 837 1.87 -19.13 14.01
N LEU A 838 2.65 -18.25 14.62
CA LEU A 838 2.45 -17.75 15.99
C LEU A 838 1.28 -16.76 16.12
N THR A 839 0.78 -16.24 15.02
CA THR A 839 -0.41 -15.36 14.96
C THR A 839 -0.32 -14.19 15.95
N PHE A 840 0.75 -13.41 15.87
CA PHE A 840 0.89 -12.17 16.68
C PHE A 840 -0.13 -11.11 16.28
N TYR A 841 -0.58 -11.18 15.01
CA TYR A 841 -1.40 -10.20 14.34
C TYR A 841 -2.64 -10.82 13.69
N THR A 842 -3.68 -10.02 13.58
CA THR A 842 -4.68 -10.15 12.54
C THR A 842 -4.27 -9.17 11.44
N TYR A 843 -3.65 -9.67 10.37
CA TYR A 843 -3.21 -8.88 9.22
C TYR A 843 -4.43 -8.43 8.44
N THR A 844 -4.61 -7.13 8.21
CA THR A 844 -5.82 -6.60 7.60
C THR A 844 -5.63 -6.22 6.14
N GLU A 845 -4.79 -5.23 5.87
CA GLU A 845 -4.63 -4.71 4.52
C GLU A 845 -3.22 -4.24 4.23
N GLN A 846 -2.86 -4.33 2.95
CA GLN A 846 -1.81 -3.55 2.32
C GLN A 846 -2.48 -2.57 1.38
N GLU A 847 -2.10 -1.29 1.46
CA GLU A 847 -2.70 -0.22 0.67
C GLU A 847 -2.19 -0.18 -0.76
N ASN A 848 -3.07 0.27 -1.67
CA ASN A 848 -2.70 0.76 -2.98
C ASN A 848 -2.86 2.28 -3.01
N ALA A 849 -1.85 2.98 -3.47
CA ALA A 849 -1.95 4.39 -3.79
C ALA A 849 -2.48 4.61 -5.21
N PHE A 850 -3.03 5.79 -5.44
CA PHE A 850 -3.56 6.21 -6.73
C PHE A 850 -2.97 7.56 -7.11
N TRP A 851 -2.33 7.60 -8.26
CA TRP A 851 -1.88 8.84 -8.85
C TRP A 851 -2.94 9.40 -9.78
N PHE A 852 -3.36 10.60 -9.49
CA PHE A 852 -4.30 11.38 -10.31
C PHE A 852 -3.54 12.52 -10.96
N TYR A 853 -3.40 12.47 -12.28
CA TYR A 853 -2.62 13.49 -12.97
C TYR A 853 -3.26 13.92 -14.30
N SER A 854 -2.99 15.17 -14.69
CA SER A 854 -3.47 15.77 -15.94
C SER A 854 -3.10 14.90 -17.14
N SER A 855 -4.01 14.74 -18.09
CA SER A 855 -3.75 14.01 -19.33
C SER A 855 -2.61 14.63 -20.18
N ASN A 856 -2.18 15.85 -19.86
CA ASN A 856 -1.06 16.52 -20.51
C ASN A 856 0.29 16.29 -19.81
N LEU A 857 0.26 15.64 -18.64
CA LEU A 857 1.46 15.29 -17.90
C LEU A 857 1.95 13.91 -18.30
N HIS A 858 3.25 13.77 -18.49
CA HIS A 858 3.90 12.55 -18.94
C HIS A 858 5.06 12.20 -18.01
N GLY A 859 5.46 10.95 -18.02
CA GLY A 859 6.62 10.48 -17.26
C GLY A 859 6.26 9.81 -15.93
N VAL A 860 5.08 10.05 -15.38
CA VAL A 860 4.60 9.49 -14.10
C VAL A 860 4.82 7.98 -13.98
N GLN A 861 4.61 7.22 -15.05
CA GLN A 861 4.76 5.76 -15.05
C GLN A 861 6.20 5.26 -14.85
N TYR A 862 7.20 6.13 -14.86
CA TYR A 862 8.61 5.74 -14.70
C TYR A 862 9.10 5.84 -13.26
N GLU A 863 8.30 6.47 -12.41
CA GLU A 863 8.72 6.90 -11.10
C GLU A 863 7.99 6.18 -9.94
N GLN A 864 7.05 5.33 -10.20
CA GLN A 864 6.24 4.62 -9.22
C GLN A 864 7.09 3.69 -8.32
N ASN A 865 7.86 4.26 -7.40
CA ASN A 865 8.63 3.49 -6.44
C ASN A 865 7.84 3.33 -5.15
N ALA A 866 7.56 2.08 -4.78
CA ALA A 866 6.76 1.73 -3.61
C ALA A 866 7.39 2.18 -2.27
N ILE A 867 8.69 2.46 -2.23
CA ILE A 867 9.35 2.97 -1.01
C ILE A 867 8.98 4.44 -0.73
N TYR A 868 8.78 5.23 -1.78
CA TYR A 868 8.42 6.64 -1.64
C TYR A 868 6.91 6.86 -1.59
N GLY A 869 6.12 5.82 -1.78
CA GLY A 869 4.74 5.94 -2.18
C GLY A 869 3.67 5.61 -1.18
N GLY A 870 3.84 5.88 0.10
CA GLY A 870 2.64 5.94 0.98
C GLY A 870 1.69 7.07 0.63
N GLY A 871 2.19 8.13 0.00
CA GLY A 871 1.45 9.34 -0.32
C GLY A 871 1.53 9.81 -1.77
N GLY A 872 2.40 9.20 -2.58
CA GLY A 872 2.58 9.64 -3.95
C GLY A 872 3.76 10.58 -4.16
N ASP A 873 4.77 10.53 -3.27
CA ASP A 873 5.99 11.34 -3.42
C ASP A 873 6.60 11.18 -4.81
N THR A 874 6.87 12.30 -5.48
CA THR A 874 7.21 12.35 -6.89
C THR A 874 8.63 12.83 -7.13
N MET A 875 9.44 12.06 -7.86
CA MET A 875 10.69 12.57 -8.45
C MET A 875 10.40 13.31 -9.76
N TYR A 876 10.29 14.62 -9.69
CA TYR A 876 9.83 15.47 -10.78
C TYR A 876 10.74 15.47 -12.02
N ILE A 877 12.00 15.03 -11.90
CA ILE A 877 12.90 14.94 -13.05
C ILE A 877 12.41 13.97 -14.14
N TYR A 878 11.54 13.03 -13.79
CA TYR A 878 10.94 12.14 -14.77
C TYR A 878 9.80 12.81 -15.55
N LEU A 879 9.24 13.90 -15.05
CA LEU A 879 7.99 14.47 -15.57
C LEU A 879 8.22 15.54 -16.63
N TRP A 880 7.27 15.66 -17.53
CA TRP A 880 7.19 16.77 -18.49
C TRP A 880 5.75 17.01 -18.91
N LYS A 881 5.45 18.25 -19.28
CA LYS A 881 4.13 18.68 -19.74
C LYS A 881 4.11 18.88 -21.26
N SER A 882 3.08 18.34 -21.95
CA SER A 882 2.97 18.44 -23.43
C SER A 882 2.27 19.73 -23.89
#